data_38fe14b6da6700a1b761413eef8194a3
#
_entry.id   38fe14b6da6700a1b761413eef8194a3
#
_cell.length_a   1.000
_cell.length_b   1.000
_cell.length_c   1.000
_cell.angle_alpha   90.00
_cell.angle_beta   90.00
_cell.angle_gamma   90.00
#
_symmetry.space_group_name_H-M   'P 1'
#
loop_
_entity.id
_entity.type
_entity.pdbx_description
1 polymer ?
#
loop_
_entity_poly.entity_id
_entity_poly.type
_entity_poly.pdbx_seq_one_letter_code
_entity_poly.pdbx_strand_id
1 'polypeptide(L)'
;MPLRVRRRARVVLAPELVEIVTPRTNAAVITPAENLLAAISVAEPFGLEITATAGARRFVVRAGSVPTRQRLEDQLGVAYPQAELRRLDVDRFPGLDPARRHPDERLVARTFALRRPAYLPLRTFRDHDIIADRAAQADPVLGILGALGDLPPGWRSLSQLILEPAPDDWCKGYLRLAVEHPLASERAAERADTSLAPVFMWAALLVAGCLAFQGYLWYSSGQWLKLGLMALAIGGGVPSALWLARRLLDRPIYDMRLVQEKIGRIAYLAEIRLAVFAPADTPPEAMDERLDQLAAAYRQFSLAAGNGLEPRHLRKDDLDLRQLRPLAPARSRPVLNTRELAGLWHLPQSLADVPLLERTGARRRLPRPFSVTHGCRVGVSAHQGRSVPVSLPDELLRRHLLLVAKTRRGKSSLLLRIAGYLMGSTAIDGRPPALVLVDPHRDLAEAALGLVPPGRRDSVVYLDVSERARPFGLNLLDVGLGWDRDKAVSNALAIFRREFDRFWGPRMEDAFRFALLTLFEANQAICAAGPLGRNRQHTILQVPTLLADDAFRRSVLELVSDPIVKAWWSGYFEHLDRRLQIEVSNPVQTKVHRFAGSRAARSIVGQPHSTIDPSGWLSTGAIVVVNTAKGSVGEDTAALIGGTLINLVGLLVGEQARLPESRRRPVTLIVDEFHTMAGADYEAILSELAKYGASLVLATQSLARLEALDREQGRSLRATVFANLDGLFAFHTSAEDARYLVRELGSEVDEHDLIELGEHQCYARLSAGGERLPTFSVALDRPPHGDPAVRDVLAERSAARYGREARAVENDLRSALARIEASRVEAEKQKLTGRKGNIGDPGGSPTGAGSSTESQQQRNQHRDEKHGRRASTRATPVAGGGKADAADGPDALQEPLPMDEPVGEPTEAAR
;
A
#
# COMPACT_ATOMS: atom_id res chain seq x y z
N MET A 1 -14.71 48.28 -41.33
CA MET A 1 -15.66 48.20 -40.19
C MET A 1 -16.04 46.72 -39.98
N PRO A 2 -15.49 46.00 -39.04
CA PRO A 2 -15.95 44.63 -38.71
C PRO A 2 -16.96 44.71 -37.59
N LEU A 3 -18.09 44.09 -37.82
CA LEU A 3 -19.18 43.91 -36.89
C LEU A 3 -18.70 43.28 -35.59
N ARG A 4 -18.70 44.06 -34.51
CA ARG A 4 -18.53 43.52 -33.13
C ARG A 4 -19.82 42.76 -32.78
N VAL A 5 -19.78 41.45 -32.92
CA VAL A 5 -20.76 40.54 -32.34
C VAL A 5 -20.53 40.58 -30.82
N ARG A 6 -21.31 41.37 -30.11
CA ARG A 6 -21.45 41.25 -28.65
C ARG A 6 -22.09 39.92 -28.34
N ARG A 7 -21.26 38.89 -28.08
CA ARG A 7 -21.75 37.65 -27.45
C ARG A 7 -22.30 38.03 -26.09
N ARG A 8 -23.59 37.98 -25.94
CA ARG A 8 -24.27 38.07 -24.63
C ARG A 8 -23.72 36.92 -23.79
N ALA A 9 -23.08 37.23 -22.67
CA ALA A 9 -22.69 36.23 -21.70
C ALA A 9 -23.94 35.45 -21.29
N ARG A 10 -23.96 34.15 -21.52
CA ARG A 10 -25.02 33.26 -21.06
C ARG A 10 -25.02 33.29 -19.53
N VAL A 11 -26.16 33.54 -18.97
CA VAL A 11 -26.39 33.36 -17.53
C VAL A 11 -26.23 31.85 -17.24
N VAL A 12 -25.26 31.52 -16.44
CA VAL A 12 -25.02 30.14 -16.02
C VAL A 12 -25.98 29.84 -14.87
N LEU A 13 -26.98 29.03 -15.11
CA LEU A 13 -28.00 28.67 -14.13
C LEU A 13 -27.51 27.61 -13.14
N ALA A 14 -26.58 26.72 -13.56
CA ALA A 14 -25.95 25.72 -12.71
C ALA A 14 -24.45 25.66 -13.03
N PRO A 15 -23.58 26.18 -12.14
CA PRO A 15 -22.14 26.10 -12.36
C PRO A 15 -21.63 24.67 -12.15
N GLU A 16 -20.74 24.25 -13.04
CA GLU A 16 -19.97 23.02 -12.89
C GLU A 16 -18.80 23.27 -11.92
N LEU A 17 -18.75 22.51 -10.82
CA LEU A 17 -17.75 22.68 -9.77
C LEU A 17 -16.85 21.47 -9.64
N VAL A 18 -15.55 21.72 -9.45
CA VAL A 18 -14.53 20.71 -9.19
C VAL A 18 -13.72 21.13 -7.96
N GLU A 19 -13.74 20.32 -6.93
CA GLU A 19 -12.86 20.46 -5.77
C GLU A 19 -11.49 19.88 -6.10
N ILE A 20 -10.43 20.57 -5.71
CA ILE A 20 -9.06 20.12 -5.86
C ILE A 20 -8.53 19.75 -4.48
N VAL A 21 -8.38 18.46 -4.22
CA VAL A 21 -7.66 18.00 -3.03
C VAL A 21 -6.18 18.18 -3.27
N THR A 22 -5.53 18.92 -2.39
CA THR A 22 -4.14 19.36 -2.58
C THR A 22 -3.17 18.19 -2.54
N PRO A 23 -2.19 18.12 -3.45
CA PRO A 23 -1.22 17.04 -3.43
C PRO A 23 -0.33 17.12 -2.20
N ARG A 24 -0.01 15.97 -1.63
CA ARG A 24 0.91 15.88 -0.50
C ARG A 24 2.35 16.24 -0.89
N THR A 25 2.74 15.89 -2.11
CA THR A 25 4.05 16.21 -2.67
C THR A 25 3.89 17.30 -3.73
N ASN A 26 4.02 18.57 -3.32
CA ASN A 26 4.02 19.73 -4.21
C ASN A 26 5.32 20.50 -4.00
N ALA A 27 6.35 20.19 -4.79
CA ALA A 27 7.68 20.78 -4.66
C ALA A 27 7.76 22.16 -5.34
N ALA A 28 7.14 22.31 -6.52
CA ALA A 28 7.04 23.57 -7.23
C ALA A 28 5.62 24.09 -7.11
N VAL A 29 5.43 25.33 -6.75
CA VAL A 29 4.10 25.92 -6.48
C VAL A 29 3.67 26.94 -7.52
N ILE A 30 4.57 27.83 -7.94
CA ILE A 30 4.28 28.93 -8.88
C ILE A 30 4.31 28.46 -10.33
N THR A 31 5.35 27.70 -10.71
CA THR A 31 5.52 27.24 -12.11
C THR A 31 4.37 26.34 -12.60
N PRO A 32 3.86 25.38 -11.82
CA PRO A 32 2.68 24.61 -12.25
C PRO A 32 1.43 25.47 -12.45
N ALA A 33 1.19 26.46 -11.57
CA ALA A 33 0.06 27.38 -11.71
C ALA A 33 0.23 28.34 -12.90
N GLU A 34 1.44 28.85 -13.14
CA GLU A 34 1.75 29.67 -14.32
C GLU A 34 1.52 28.89 -15.62
N ASN A 35 2.01 27.64 -15.69
CA ASN A 35 1.82 26.75 -16.83
C ASN A 35 0.35 26.38 -17.04
N LEU A 36 -0.38 26.08 -15.96
CA LEU A 36 -1.82 25.86 -16.00
C LEU A 36 -2.53 27.02 -16.68
N LEU A 37 -2.31 28.24 -16.16
CA LEU A 37 -2.93 29.46 -16.69
C LEU A 37 -2.50 29.78 -18.14
N ALA A 38 -1.27 29.46 -18.50
CA ALA A 38 -0.79 29.63 -19.87
C ALA A 38 -1.41 28.62 -20.87
N ALA A 39 -1.73 27.41 -20.39
CA ALA A 39 -2.28 26.33 -21.20
C ALA A 39 -3.83 26.36 -21.33
N ILE A 40 -4.53 27.07 -20.44
CA ILE A 40 -5.99 27.16 -20.48
C ILE A 40 -6.44 27.94 -21.74
N SER A 41 -7.06 27.24 -22.67
CA SER A 41 -7.66 27.81 -23.87
C SER A 41 -9.19 27.70 -23.81
N VAL A 42 -9.81 28.59 -23.06
CA VAL A 42 -11.27 28.68 -22.90
C VAL A 42 -11.71 30.11 -23.24
N ALA A 43 -12.80 30.26 -23.99
CA ALA A 43 -13.37 31.55 -24.31
C ALA A 43 -14.37 32.06 -23.27
N GLU A 44 -14.84 31.19 -22.39
CA GLU A 44 -15.78 31.49 -21.34
C GLU A 44 -15.04 31.88 -20.04
N PRO A 45 -15.58 32.80 -19.24
CA PRO A 45 -15.06 33.10 -17.92
C PRO A 45 -15.07 31.82 -17.04
N PHE A 46 -14.06 31.69 -16.22
CA PHE A 46 -13.99 30.63 -15.19
C PHE A 46 -13.52 31.22 -13.86
N GLY A 47 -13.74 30.48 -12.77
CA GLY A 47 -13.40 30.89 -11.41
C GLY A 47 -12.41 29.92 -10.77
N LEU A 48 -11.40 30.48 -10.10
CA LEU A 48 -10.51 29.77 -9.19
C LEU A 48 -10.83 30.27 -7.77
N GLU A 49 -11.23 29.36 -6.90
CA GLU A 49 -11.78 29.69 -5.59
C GLU A 49 -10.98 29.07 -4.47
N ILE A 50 -10.80 29.81 -3.38
CA ILE A 50 -10.31 29.30 -2.10
C ILE A 50 -11.40 29.61 -1.08
N THR A 51 -11.87 28.60 -0.39
CA THR A 51 -12.95 28.76 0.59
C THR A 51 -12.55 28.17 1.93
N ALA A 52 -13.07 28.75 2.99
CA ALA A 52 -12.92 28.24 4.34
C ALA A 52 -14.22 28.30 5.12
N THR A 53 -14.40 27.30 5.98
CA THR A 53 -15.42 27.19 7.01
C THR A 53 -14.74 26.92 8.34
N ALA A 54 -15.48 26.85 9.43
CA ALA A 54 -14.93 26.45 10.73
C ALA A 54 -14.28 25.03 10.71
N GLY A 55 -14.67 24.16 9.77
CA GLY A 55 -14.22 22.77 9.73
C GLY A 55 -13.41 22.37 8.49
N ALA A 56 -13.26 23.23 7.48
CA ALA A 56 -12.57 22.85 6.25
C ALA A 56 -12.07 24.06 5.45
N ARG A 57 -10.94 23.88 4.77
CA ARG A 57 -10.40 24.77 3.73
C ARG A 57 -10.34 24.01 2.41
N ARG A 58 -10.78 24.61 1.31
CA ARG A 58 -10.90 23.93 0.02
C ARG A 58 -10.47 24.80 -1.14
N PHE A 59 -9.89 24.19 -2.16
CA PHE A 59 -9.68 24.77 -3.48
C PHE A 59 -10.77 24.27 -4.41
N VAL A 60 -11.45 25.18 -5.11
CA VAL A 60 -12.54 24.84 -6.00
C VAL A 60 -12.38 25.57 -7.33
N VAL A 61 -12.65 24.88 -8.41
CA VAL A 61 -12.72 25.46 -9.76
C VAL A 61 -14.17 25.51 -10.18
N ARG A 62 -14.58 26.68 -10.69
CA ARG A 62 -15.94 26.95 -11.17
C ARG A 62 -15.93 27.16 -12.68
N ALA A 63 -16.68 26.38 -13.41
CA ALA A 63 -16.83 26.48 -14.87
C ALA A 63 -18.27 26.84 -15.23
N GLY A 64 -18.43 27.54 -16.37
CA GLY A 64 -19.74 27.93 -16.88
C GLY A 64 -20.43 26.86 -17.72
N SER A 65 -19.72 25.80 -18.10
CA SER A 65 -20.23 24.70 -18.93
C SER A 65 -19.45 23.44 -18.75
N VAL A 66 -20.04 22.28 -19.07
CA VAL A 66 -19.37 20.96 -19.02
C VAL A 66 -18.11 20.92 -19.89
N PRO A 67 -18.09 21.44 -21.14
CA PRO A 67 -16.87 21.45 -21.94
C PRO A 67 -15.74 22.28 -21.34
N THR A 68 -16.07 23.43 -20.72
CA THR A 68 -15.09 24.27 -20.02
C THR A 68 -14.55 23.56 -18.80
N ARG A 69 -15.40 22.91 -18.01
CA ARG A 69 -14.98 22.10 -16.87
C ARG A 69 -14.01 20.98 -17.30
N GLN A 70 -14.33 20.22 -18.34
CA GLN A 70 -13.48 19.14 -18.83
C GLN A 70 -12.09 19.63 -19.23
N ARG A 71 -12.00 20.76 -19.94
CA ARG A 71 -10.71 21.37 -20.31
C ARG A 71 -9.92 21.82 -19.07
N LEU A 72 -10.58 22.36 -18.07
CA LEU A 72 -9.94 22.75 -16.81
C LEU A 72 -9.45 21.52 -16.05
N GLU A 73 -10.26 20.44 -15.97
CA GLU A 73 -9.85 19.17 -15.36
C GLU A 73 -8.62 18.58 -16.04
N ASP A 74 -8.60 18.54 -17.39
CA ASP A 74 -7.48 18.01 -18.16
C ASP A 74 -6.20 18.83 -17.90
N GLN A 75 -6.28 20.17 -17.91
CA GLN A 75 -5.13 21.04 -17.66
C GLN A 75 -4.65 21.00 -16.20
N LEU A 76 -5.58 20.92 -15.24
CA LEU A 76 -5.24 20.71 -13.83
C LEU A 76 -4.53 19.37 -13.62
N GLY A 77 -4.98 18.32 -14.29
CA GLY A 77 -4.36 17.01 -14.23
C GLY A 77 -2.93 16.99 -14.76
N VAL A 78 -2.63 17.83 -15.76
CA VAL A 78 -1.26 18.00 -16.29
C VAL A 78 -0.40 18.84 -15.33
N ALA A 79 -0.93 19.94 -14.82
CA ALA A 79 -0.19 20.87 -13.95
C ALA A 79 0.06 20.25 -12.56
N TYR A 80 -0.92 19.54 -12.02
CA TYR A 80 -0.87 18.92 -10.70
C TYR A 80 -1.22 17.41 -10.77
N PRO A 81 -0.33 16.57 -11.31
CA PRO A 81 -0.64 15.16 -11.57
C PRO A 81 -0.97 14.34 -10.31
N GLN A 82 -0.59 14.83 -9.12
CA GLN A 82 -0.85 14.18 -7.84
C GLN A 82 -2.08 14.73 -7.11
N ALA A 83 -2.73 15.79 -7.63
CA ALA A 83 -3.97 16.31 -7.07
C ALA A 83 -5.14 15.37 -7.39
N GLU A 84 -6.08 15.24 -6.46
CA GLU A 84 -7.34 14.54 -6.72
C GLU A 84 -8.41 15.56 -7.09
N LEU A 85 -9.07 15.35 -8.23
CA LEU A 85 -10.15 16.19 -8.72
C LEU A 85 -11.50 15.52 -8.39
N ARG A 86 -12.30 16.17 -7.54
CA ARG A 86 -13.63 15.70 -7.13
C ARG A 86 -14.71 16.60 -7.72
N ARG A 87 -15.59 16.04 -8.54
CA ARG A 87 -16.76 16.77 -9.04
C ARG A 87 -17.75 16.94 -7.90
N LEU A 88 -18.22 18.18 -7.70
CA LEU A 88 -19.24 18.51 -6.71
C LEU A 88 -20.61 18.48 -7.37
N ASP A 89 -21.44 17.54 -6.98
CA ASP A 89 -22.83 17.44 -7.45
C ASP A 89 -23.70 18.47 -6.70
N VAL A 90 -23.68 19.70 -7.20
CA VAL A 90 -24.42 20.83 -6.62
C VAL A 90 -25.90 20.77 -6.93
N ASP A 91 -26.33 20.04 -7.93
CA ASP A 91 -27.75 19.85 -8.24
C ASP A 91 -28.40 18.94 -7.18
N ARG A 92 -27.70 17.89 -6.80
CA ARG A 92 -28.17 16.99 -5.73
C ARG A 92 -27.90 17.51 -4.33
N PHE A 93 -26.76 18.19 -4.13
CA PHE A 93 -26.33 18.72 -2.83
C PHE A 93 -25.95 20.18 -2.93
N PRO A 94 -26.94 21.09 -2.95
CA PRO A 94 -26.70 22.53 -3.17
C PRO A 94 -25.79 23.21 -2.13
N GLY A 95 -25.68 22.63 -0.93
CA GLY A 95 -24.77 23.10 0.13
C GLY A 95 -23.28 22.90 -0.17
N LEU A 96 -22.93 22.12 -1.21
CA LEU A 96 -21.54 21.95 -1.66
C LEU A 96 -21.01 23.17 -2.44
N ASP A 97 -21.88 24.07 -2.92
CA ASP A 97 -21.45 25.28 -3.61
C ASP A 97 -20.99 26.36 -2.62
N PRO A 98 -19.67 26.69 -2.55
CA PRO A 98 -19.16 27.65 -1.58
C PRO A 98 -19.63 29.08 -1.81
N ALA A 99 -20.05 29.41 -3.02
CA ALA A 99 -20.53 30.77 -3.38
C ALA A 99 -22.05 30.92 -3.21
N ARG A 100 -22.76 29.84 -2.85
CA ARG A 100 -24.21 29.88 -2.62
C ARG A 100 -24.51 30.49 -1.24
N ARG A 101 -25.32 31.55 -1.22
CA ARG A 101 -25.86 32.12 0.01
C ARG A 101 -27.05 31.28 0.50
N HIS A 102 -27.09 30.96 1.78
CA HIS A 102 -28.26 30.34 2.39
C HIS A 102 -29.28 31.44 2.79
N PRO A 103 -30.59 31.11 2.90
CA PRO A 103 -31.58 32.09 3.26
C PRO A 103 -31.34 32.82 4.59
N ASP A 104 -30.72 32.12 5.56
CA ASP A 104 -30.46 32.62 6.90
C ASP A 104 -29.08 33.25 7.07
N GLU A 105 -28.40 33.53 5.95
CA GLU A 105 -27.08 34.17 5.96
C GLU A 105 -27.09 35.59 5.42
N ARG A 106 -26.22 36.40 5.98
CA ARG A 106 -25.81 37.69 5.41
C ARG A 106 -24.57 37.52 4.59
N LEU A 107 -24.40 38.33 3.56
CA LEU A 107 -23.24 38.37 2.68
C LEU A 107 -22.67 39.75 2.60
N VAL A 108 -21.37 39.90 2.87
CA VAL A 108 -20.59 41.09 2.54
C VAL A 108 -19.47 40.73 1.59
N ALA A 109 -19.17 41.58 0.63
CA ALA A 109 -18.14 41.28 -0.37
C ALA A 109 -17.36 42.52 -0.79
N ARG A 110 -16.12 42.33 -1.21
CA ARG A 110 -15.24 43.33 -1.80
C ARG A 110 -14.65 42.83 -3.10
N THR A 111 -14.28 43.76 -3.97
CA THR A 111 -13.46 43.51 -5.16
C THR A 111 -12.21 44.34 -5.10
N PHE A 112 -11.25 44.06 -6.00
CA PHE A 112 -10.01 44.83 -6.06
C PHE A 112 -9.87 45.54 -7.41
N ALA A 113 -9.25 46.73 -7.35
CA ALA A 113 -8.74 47.43 -8.54
C ALA A 113 -7.23 47.61 -8.41
N LEU A 114 -6.56 47.82 -9.53
CA LEU A 114 -5.16 48.25 -9.55
C LEU A 114 -5.00 49.66 -9.06
N ARG A 115 -4.02 49.94 -8.20
CA ARG A 115 -3.69 51.26 -7.68
C ARG A 115 -3.05 52.15 -8.73
N ARG A 116 -2.30 51.56 -9.64
CA ARG A 116 -1.56 52.24 -10.71
C ARG A 116 -1.95 51.65 -12.10
N PRO A 117 -1.49 52.26 -13.20
CA PRO A 117 -1.79 51.78 -14.54
C PRO A 117 -1.44 50.31 -14.75
N ALA A 118 -2.21 49.62 -15.61
CA ALA A 118 -2.12 48.19 -15.83
C ALA A 118 -0.79 47.68 -16.42
N TYR A 119 0.05 48.57 -16.96
CA TYR A 119 1.37 48.21 -17.46
C TYR A 119 2.41 47.96 -16.37
N LEU A 120 2.11 48.32 -15.10
CA LEU A 120 2.97 48.00 -13.96
C LEU A 120 2.54 46.69 -13.30
N PRO A 121 3.46 45.76 -13.03
CA PRO A 121 3.13 44.47 -12.45
C PRO A 121 2.89 44.58 -10.93
N LEU A 122 2.15 43.60 -10.42
CA LEU A 122 2.12 43.23 -9.00
C LEU A 122 3.44 42.56 -8.63
N ARG A 123 3.68 42.38 -7.35
CA ARG A 123 4.77 41.56 -6.85
C ARG A 123 4.57 40.12 -7.33
N THR A 124 5.59 39.56 -7.98
CA THR A 124 5.65 38.15 -8.41
C THR A 124 6.56 37.34 -7.51
N PHE A 125 6.35 36.04 -7.48
CA PHE A 125 7.09 35.08 -6.66
C PHE A 125 7.76 34.05 -7.57
N ARG A 126 8.83 33.41 -7.06
CA ARG A 126 9.54 32.37 -7.78
C ARG A 126 9.61 31.11 -6.94
N ASP A 127 9.53 29.94 -7.57
CA ASP A 127 9.67 28.66 -6.86
C ASP A 127 10.95 28.54 -6.07
N HIS A 128 12.07 29.03 -6.62
CA HIS A 128 13.36 28.98 -5.95
C HIS A 128 13.33 29.71 -4.57
N ASP A 129 12.67 30.86 -4.48
CA ASP A 129 12.59 31.63 -3.25
C ASP A 129 11.71 30.93 -2.21
N ILE A 130 10.66 30.24 -2.66
CA ILE A 130 9.73 29.48 -1.82
C ILE A 130 10.36 28.16 -1.35
N ILE A 131 11.02 27.43 -2.23
CA ILE A 131 11.64 26.12 -1.94
C ILE A 131 12.85 26.27 -0.99
N ALA A 132 13.59 27.36 -1.11
CA ALA A 132 14.72 27.66 -0.22
C ALA A 132 14.27 27.91 1.23
N ASP A 133 13.03 28.28 1.45
CA ASP A 133 12.45 28.49 2.77
C ASP A 133 11.90 27.16 3.35
N ARG A 134 12.72 26.49 4.17
CA ARG A 134 12.34 25.23 4.83
C ARG A 134 11.12 25.36 5.76
N ALA A 135 10.80 26.54 6.20
CA ALA A 135 9.61 26.80 7.04
C ALA A 135 8.33 27.03 6.21
N ALA A 136 8.44 27.02 4.88
CA ALA A 136 7.36 27.29 3.93
C ALA A 136 6.65 28.64 4.13
N GLN A 137 7.26 29.59 4.82
CA GLN A 137 6.65 30.90 5.13
C GLN A 137 6.68 31.87 3.93
N ALA A 138 7.53 31.63 2.96
CA ALA A 138 7.61 32.43 1.73
C ALA A 138 6.50 32.14 0.72
N ASP A 139 5.68 31.11 0.93
CA ASP A 139 4.57 30.76 0.05
C ASP A 139 3.41 31.75 0.20
N PRO A 140 3.10 32.56 -0.84
CA PRO A 140 2.12 33.65 -0.71
C PRO A 140 0.68 33.17 -0.50
N VAL A 141 0.33 31.95 -0.94
CA VAL A 141 -1.03 31.44 -0.73
C VAL A 141 -1.32 31.16 0.74
N LEU A 142 -0.28 30.89 1.55
CA LEU A 142 -0.46 30.65 2.99
C LEU A 142 -0.98 31.89 3.71
N GLY A 143 -0.57 33.08 3.29
CA GLY A 143 -1.13 34.32 3.80
C GLY A 143 -2.64 34.47 3.52
N ILE A 144 -3.09 34.01 2.35
CA ILE A 144 -4.51 33.97 1.99
C ILE A 144 -5.24 32.89 2.79
N LEU A 145 -4.71 31.69 2.86
CA LEU A 145 -5.28 30.56 3.61
C LEU A 145 -5.38 30.85 5.12
N GLY A 146 -4.36 31.49 5.68
CA GLY A 146 -4.37 31.93 7.07
C GLY A 146 -5.46 32.97 7.33
N ALA A 147 -5.56 34.00 6.47
CA ALA A 147 -6.58 35.03 6.60
C ALA A 147 -8.01 34.49 6.41
N LEU A 148 -8.22 33.50 5.55
CA LEU A 148 -9.51 32.86 5.33
C LEU A 148 -9.95 31.95 6.49
N GLY A 149 -9.01 31.47 7.31
CA GLY A 149 -9.26 30.54 8.42
C GLY A 149 -9.72 31.23 9.72
N ASP A 150 -9.78 30.42 10.79
CA ASP A 150 -10.20 30.85 12.14
C ASP A 150 -11.57 31.52 12.18
N LEU A 151 -12.54 30.88 11.55
CA LEU A 151 -13.92 31.37 11.45
C LEU A 151 -14.77 30.84 12.60
N PRO A 152 -15.65 31.66 13.19
CA PRO A 152 -16.65 31.20 14.12
C PRO A 152 -17.60 30.17 13.48
N PRO A 153 -18.24 29.30 14.29
CA PRO A 153 -19.27 28.39 13.77
C PRO A 153 -20.36 29.15 12.98
N GLY A 154 -20.74 28.61 11.83
CA GLY A 154 -21.73 29.21 10.94
C GLY A 154 -21.19 30.30 10.01
N TRP A 155 -19.91 30.68 10.17
CA TRP A 155 -19.28 31.64 9.25
C TRP A 155 -18.58 30.88 8.10
N ARG A 156 -18.55 31.52 6.93
CA ARG A 156 -17.82 31.06 5.74
C ARG A 156 -17.10 32.21 5.07
N SER A 157 -15.93 31.97 4.56
CA SER A 157 -15.16 32.93 3.77
C SER A 157 -14.82 32.36 2.39
N LEU A 158 -14.75 33.24 1.41
CA LEU A 158 -14.48 32.92 0.02
C LEU A 158 -13.54 33.95 -0.59
N SER A 159 -12.46 33.48 -1.20
CA SER A 159 -11.67 34.22 -2.17
C SER A 159 -11.92 33.64 -3.55
N GLN A 160 -12.47 34.42 -4.46
CA GLN A 160 -12.84 34.01 -5.80
C GLN A 160 -12.09 34.86 -6.82
N LEU A 161 -11.35 34.18 -7.70
CA LEU A 161 -10.62 34.80 -8.82
C LEU A 161 -11.35 34.44 -10.12
N ILE A 162 -12.11 35.40 -10.68
CA ILE A 162 -12.78 35.24 -11.97
C ILE A 162 -11.85 35.68 -13.06
N LEU A 163 -11.60 34.80 -14.03
CA LEU A 163 -10.67 35.01 -15.13
C LEU A 163 -11.40 34.98 -16.49
N GLU A 164 -11.12 35.94 -17.32
CA GLU A 164 -11.54 36.02 -18.71
C GLU A 164 -10.29 36.33 -19.54
N PRO A 165 -9.99 35.59 -20.64
CA PRO A 165 -8.83 35.89 -21.47
C PRO A 165 -8.79 37.35 -21.91
N ALA A 166 -7.65 37.97 -21.71
CA ALA A 166 -7.47 39.34 -22.23
C ALA A 166 -7.38 39.31 -23.76
N PRO A 167 -7.80 40.35 -24.47
CA PRO A 167 -7.60 40.47 -25.91
C PRO A 167 -6.10 40.36 -26.28
N ASP A 168 -5.75 39.69 -27.37
CA ASP A 168 -4.36 39.53 -27.82
C ASP A 168 -3.60 40.84 -28.02
N ASP A 169 -4.31 41.94 -28.21
CA ASP A 169 -3.75 43.24 -28.43
C ASP A 169 -3.71 44.14 -27.16
N TRP A 170 -4.00 43.57 -25.97
CA TRP A 170 -4.07 44.34 -24.73
C TRP A 170 -2.78 45.12 -24.44
N CYS A 171 -1.62 44.58 -24.82
CA CYS A 171 -0.30 45.17 -24.53
C CYS A 171 0.17 46.15 -25.60
N LYS A 172 -0.50 46.25 -26.80
CA LYS A 172 -0.04 47.09 -27.92
C LYS A 172 0.19 48.55 -27.51
N GLY A 173 -0.68 49.11 -26.68
CA GLY A 173 -0.53 50.49 -26.17
C GLY A 173 0.67 50.71 -25.24
N TYR A 174 1.24 49.64 -24.69
CA TYR A 174 2.32 49.70 -23.71
C TYR A 174 3.68 49.26 -24.28
N LEU A 175 3.76 48.79 -25.52
CA LEU A 175 5.02 48.35 -26.14
C LEU A 175 6.08 49.45 -26.19
N ARG A 176 5.67 50.72 -26.43
CA ARG A 176 6.58 51.85 -26.41
C ARG A 176 7.20 52.09 -25.05
N LEU A 177 6.44 51.91 -23.98
CA LEU A 177 6.90 52.05 -22.59
C LEU A 177 7.90 50.96 -22.18
N ALA A 178 7.89 49.83 -22.86
CA ALA A 178 8.83 48.72 -22.63
C ALA A 178 10.17 48.91 -23.36
N VAL A 179 10.25 49.78 -24.38
CA VAL A 179 11.41 49.99 -25.25
C VAL A 179 12.03 51.36 -25.07
N GLU A 180 11.22 52.41 -24.91
CA GLU A 180 11.70 53.77 -24.76
C GLU A 180 12.06 54.06 -23.32
N HIS A 181 13.34 54.47 -23.08
CA HIS A 181 13.79 54.84 -21.75
C HIS A 181 13.07 56.11 -21.29
N PRO A 182 12.42 56.14 -20.11
CA PRO A 182 11.63 57.28 -19.64
C PRO A 182 12.42 58.62 -19.64
N LEU A 183 13.72 58.52 -19.38
CA LEU A 183 14.64 59.70 -19.39
C LEU A 183 15.22 60.02 -20.77
N ALA A 184 15.01 59.20 -21.80
CA ALA A 184 15.57 59.46 -23.14
C ALA A 184 14.89 60.67 -23.80
N SER A 185 13.59 60.83 -23.57
CA SER A 185 12.82 61.95 -24.06
C SER A 185 13.15 63.26 -23.36
N GLU A 186 13.51 63.23 -22.04
CA GLU A 186 13.96 64.40 -21.31
C GLU A 186 15.35 64.85 -21.81
N ARG A 187 16.29 63.93 -22.03
CA ARG A 187 17.60 64.23 -22.62
C ARG A 187 17.51 64.72 -24.05
N ALA A 188 16.53 64.23 -24.83
CA ALA A 188 16.26 64.75 -26.16
C ALA A 188 15.57 66.13 -26.10
N ALA A 189 14.67 66.36 -25.15
CA ALA A 189 14.03 67.62 -24.92
C ALA A 189 15.04 68.66 -24.35
N GLU A 190 15.90 68.33 -23.39
CA GLU A 190 16.99 69.18 -22.92
C GLU A 190 17.96 69.58 -24.07
N ARG A 191 18.28 68.71 -25.00
CA ARG A 191 19.07 69.03 -26.19
C ARG A 191 18.35 69.89 -27.24
N ALA A 192 17.00 69.74 -27.31
CA ALA A 192 16.21 70.59 -28.17
C ALA A 192 15.88 71.93 -27.55
N ASP A 193 15.70 72.00 -26.25
CA ASP A 193 15.34 73.17 -25.49
C ASP A 193 16.47 74.22 -25.42
N THR A 194 17.75 73.79 -25.43
CA THR A 194 18.88 74.68 -25.48
C THR A 194 18.97 75.47 -26.83
N SER A 195 18.35 75.03 -27.89
CA SER A 195 18.34 75.71 -29.18
C SER A 195 17.13 76.62 -29.47
N LEU A 196 15.99 76.35 -28.83
CA LEU A 196 14.72 77.03 -29.07
C LEU A 196 14.28 77.96 -27.91
N ALA A 197 14.82 77.81 -26.73
CA ALA A 197 14.46 78.59 -25.53
C ALA A 197 14.51 80.14 -25.77
N PRO A 198 15.56 80.71 -26.43
CA PRO A 198 15.59 82.12 -26.75
C PRO A 198 14.45 82.54 -27.69
N VAL A 199 14.09 81.71 -28.67
CA VAL A 199 13.00 81.94 -29.58
C VAL A 199 11.67 81.99 -28.87
N PHE A 200 11.38 81.01 -27.99
CA PHE A 200 10.13 81.02 -27.22
C PHE A 200 10.11 82.24 -26.21
N MET A 201 11.25 82.62 -25.64
CA MET A 201 11.34 83.75 -24.73
C MET A 201 10.99 85.06 -25.47
N TRP A 202 11.58 85.31 -26.64
CA TRP A 202 11.26 86.46 -27.46
C TRP A 202 9.80 86.49 -27.95
N ALA A 203 9.27 85.31 -28.36
CA ALA A 203 7.86 85.20 -28.73
C ALA A 203 6.92 85.49 -27.53
N ALA A 204 7.23 84.98 -26.34
CA ALA A 204 6.47 85.24 -25.10
C ALA A 204 6.52 86.71 -24.71
N LEU A 205 7.70 87.40 -24.82
CA LEU A 205 7.86 88.85 -24.60
C LEU A 205 7.07 89.70 -25.61
N LEU A 206 7.06 89.25 -26.87
CA LEU A 206 6.29 89.90 -27.98
C LEU A 206 4.77 89.80 -27.70
N VAL A 207 4.28 88.61 -27.35
CA VAL A 207 2.88 88.41 -26.95
C VAL A 207 2.52 89.18 -25.72
N ALA A 208 3.36 89.18 -24.68
CA ALA A 208 3.12 90.01 -23.46
C ALA A 208 3.10 91.46 -23.78
N GLY A 209 3.98 91.99 -24.63
CA GLY A 209 4.00 93.36 -25.15
C GLY A 209 2.70 93.76 -25.90
N CYS A 210 2.24 92.88 -26.80
CA CYS A 210 0.96 93.01 -27.50
C CYS A 210 -0.24 93.01 -26.54
N LEU A 211 -0.25 92.14 -25.56
CA LEU A 211 -1.35 92.11 -24.55
C LEU A 211 -1.30 93.35 -23.63
N ALA A 212 -0.14 93.83 -23.22
CA ALA A 212 0.02 95.08 -22.46
C ALA A 212 -0.44 96.29 -23.31
N PHE A 213 0.00 96.36 -24.53
CA PHE A 213 -0.45 97.39 -25.46
C PHE A 213 -1.95 97.37 -25.71
N GLN A 214 -2.54 96.29 -25.94
CA GLN A 214 -3.97 96.08 -26.11
C GLN A 214 -4.73 96.42 -24.83
N GLY A 215 -4.20 96.07 -23.68
CA GLY A 215 -4.75 96.43 -22.38
C GLY A 215 -4.72 97.96 -22.14
N TYR A 216 -3.62 98.66 -22.56
CA TYR A 216 -3.51 100.05 -22.48
C TYR A 216 -4.54 100.78 -23.38
N LEU A 217 -4.76 100.31 -24.60
CA LEU A 217 -5.79 100.78 -25.54
C LEU A 217 -7.19 100.69 -24.98
N TRP A 218 -7.53 99.51 -24.31
CA TRP A 218 -8.81 99.33 -23.69
C TRP A 218 -8.97 100.18 -22.42
N TYR A 219 -7.93 100.42 -21.67
CA TYR A 219 -7.90 101.29 -20.51
C TYR A 219 -8.15 102.74 -20.98
N SER A 220 -7.41 103.24 -21.97
CA SER A 220 -7.54 104.61 -22.47
C SER A 220 -8.88 104.85 -23.16
N SER A 221 -9.53 103.86 -23.76
CA SER A 221 -10.84 103.90 -24.41
C SER A 221 -12.04 103.64 -23.51
N GLY A 222 -11.79 103.43 -22.19
CA GLY A 222 -12.84 103.21 -21.16
C GLY A 222 -13.55 101.86 -21.30
N GLN A 223 -12.95 100.84 -21.98
CA GLN A 223 -13.58 99.53 -22.21
C GLN A 223 -13.23 98.56 -21.05
N TRP A 224 -13.68 98.84 -19.86
CA TRP A 224 -13.40 98.17 -18.59
C TRP A 224 -13.81 96.72 -18.61
N LEU A 225 -14.90 96.38 -19.31
CA LEU A 225 -15.39 94.98 -19.42
C LEU A 225 -14.42 94.11 -20.18
N LYS A 226 -13.80 94.57 -21.22
CA LYS A 226 -12.78 93.86 -22.02
C LYS A 226 -11.50 93.73 -21.26
N LEU A 227 -11.13 94.72 -20.49
CA LEU A 227 -9.96 94.72 -19.61
C LEU A 227 -10.11 93.70 -18.48
N GLY A 228 -11.33 93.61 -17.89
CA GLY A 228 -11.70 92.65 -16.87
C GLY A 228 -11.69 91.24 -17.46
N LEU A 229 -12.20 90.99 -18.65
CA LEU A 229 -12.20 89.73 -19.31
C LEU A 229 -10.75 89.26 -19.64
N MET A 230 -9.88 90.21 -20.08
CA MET A 230 -8.45 89.87 -20.36
C MET A 230 -7.71 89.51 -19.05
N ALA A 231 -7.97 90.28 -17.96
CA ALA A 231 -7.40 89.99 -16.66
C ALA A 231 -7.81 88.60 -16.13
N LEU A 232 -9.06 88.20 -16.33
CA LEU A 232 -9.61 86.92 -15.95
C LEU A 232 -9.06 85.83 -16.80
N ALA A 233 -8.88 86.01 -18.15
CA ALA A 233 -8.28 85.08 -19.03
C ALA A 233 -6.80 84.88 -18.74
N ILE A 234 -6.03 85.88 -18.36
CA ILE A 234 -4.63 85.78 -17.96
C ILE A 234 -4.50 85.16 -16.54
N GLY A 235 -5.29 85.67 -15.61
CA GLY A 235 -5.23 85.24 -14.21
C GLY A 235 -5.77 83.84 -13.94
N GLY A 236 -6.77 83.41 -14.73
CA GLY A 236 -7.32 82.02 -14.59
C GLY A 236 -6.90 81.05 -15.70
N GLY A 237 -6.85 81.51 -16.96
CA GLY A 237 -6.57 80.68 -18.08
C GLY A 237 -5.09 80.19 -18.14
N VAL A 238 -4.16 81.14 -17.91
CA VAL A 238 -2.72 80.77 -17.97
C VAL A 238 -2.32 79.84 -16.82
N PRO A 239 -2.69 79.99 -15.57
CA PRO A 239 -2.40 79.02 -14.52
C PRO A 239 -3.07 77.70 -14.77
N SER A 240 -4.32 77.68 -15.27
CA SER A 240 -5.02 76.43 -15.59
C SER A 240 -4.37 75.68 -16.77
N ALA A 241 -3.97 76.46 -17.79
CA ALA A 241 -3.22 75.89 -18.93
C ALA A 241 -1.84 75.30 -18.52
N LEU A 242 -1.12 76.09 -17.66
CA LEU A 242 0.17 75.64 -17.11
C LEU A 242 0.00 74.43 -16.18
N TRP A 243 -1.04 74.38 -15.37
CA TRP A 243 -1.37 73.26 -14.54
C TRP A 243 -1.74 72.01 -15.41
N LEU A 244 -2.55 72.17 -16.46
CA LEU A 244 -2.92 71.13 -17.36
C LEU A 244 -1.71 70.66 -18.18
N ALA A 245 -0.85 71.61 -18.64
CA ALA A 245 0.38 71.29 -19.35
C ALA A 245 1.37 70.51 -18.45
N ARG A 246 1.56 70.95 -17.18
CA ARG A 246 2.35 70.18 -16.22
C ARG A 246 1.79 68.78 -16.01
N ARG A 247 0.49 68.65 -15.82
CA ARG A 247 -0.18 67.37 -15.64
C ARG A 247 -0.12 66.45 -16.87
N LEU A 248 -0.08 67.00 -18.08
CA LEU A 248 0.09 66.25 -19.32
C LEU A 248 1.54 65.95 -19.67
N LEU A 249 2.48 66.77 -19.19
CA LEU A 249 3.91 66.59 -19.37
C LEU A 249 4.57 65.75 -18.26
N ASP A 250 3.94 65.65 -17.08
CA ASP A 250 4.40 64.77 -16.00
C ASP A 250 4.33 63.32 -16.47
N ARG A 251 5.44 62.81 -17.00
CA ARG A 251 5.59 61.40 -17.40
C ARG A 251 6.01 60.62 -16.14
N PRO A 252 5.24 59.58 -15.79
CA PRO A 252 5.62 58.76 -14.62
C PRO A 252 6.94 58.10 -14.86
N ILE A 253 7.88 58.25 -13.94
CA ILE A 253 9.13 57.49 -13.92
C ILE A 253 8.76 56.04 -13.54
N TYR A 254 9.15 55.09 -14.37
CA TYR A 254 8.89 53.67 -14.19
C TYR A 254 10.13 52.83 -14.59
N ASP A 255 10.27 51.64 -14.00
CA ASP A 255 11.30 50.65 -14.40
C ASP A 255 10.81 49.88 -15.65
N MET A 256 11.54 50.05 -16.76
CA MET A 256 11.25 49.37 -18.03
C MET A 256 11.24 47.85 -17.89
N ARG A 257 12.09 47.25 -17.02
CA ARG A 257 12.12 45.82 -16.80
C ARG A 257 10.79 45.31 -16.26
N LEU A 258 10.20 46.07 -15.34
CA LEU A 258 8.88 45.71 -14.79
C LEU A 258 7.78 45.77 -15.86
N VAL A 259 7.82 46.75 -16.75
CA VAL A 259 6.86 46.82 -17.87
C VAL A 259 7.07 45.64 -18.84
N GLN A 260 8.32 45.30 -19.17
CA GLN A 260 8.66 44.16 -20.00
C GLN A 260 8.18 42.83 -19.40
N GLU A 261 8.39 42.64 -18.09
CA GLU A 261 7.89 41.47 -17.35
C GLU A 261 6.36 41.38 -17.42
N LYS A 262 5.68 42.51 -17.28
CA LYS A 262 4.22 42.58 -17.31
C LYS A 262 3.63 42.18 -18.66
N ILE A 263 4.15 42.78 -19.76
CA ILE A 263 3.58 42.59 -21.10
C ILE A 263 4.10 41.38 -21.85
N GLY A 264 5.18 40.72 -21.36
CA GLY A 264 5.81 39.59 -22.01
C GLY A 264 5.12 38.23 -21.81
N ARG A 265 3.95 38.22 -21.14
CA ARG A 265 3.20 36.98 -20.82
C ARG A 265 1.74 37.07 -21.22
N ILE A 266 1.10 35.90 -21.36
CA ILE A 266 -0.36 35.80 -21.54
C ILE A 266 -1.03 36.46 -20.35
N ALA A 267 -2.11 37.18 -20.59
CA ALA A 267 -2.84 37.94 -19.56
C ALA A 267 -4.33 37.61 -19.56
N TYR A 268 -4.95 37.90 -18.45
CA TYR A 268 -6.38 37.78 -18.20
C TYR A 268 -6.96 39.10 -17.66
N LEU A 269 -8.19 39.36 -18.01
CA LEU A 269 -9.04 40.28 -17.29
C LEU A 269 -9.47 39.57 -15.99
N ALA A 270 -8.89 39.95 -14.87
CA ALA A 270 -9.14 39.34 -13.58
C ALA A 270 -10.13 40.12 -12.74
N GLU A 271 -10.96 39.46 -12.01
CA GLU A 271 -11.77 40.05 -10.94
C GLU A 271 -11.58 39.24 -9.67
N ILE A 272 -10.95 39.87 -8.69
CA ILE A 272 -10.75 39.26 -7.37
C ILE A 272 -11.93 39.65 -6.50
N ARG A 273 -12.67 38.67 -5.97
CA ARG A 273 -13.79 38.86 -5.06
C ARG A 273 -13.49 38.22 -3.72
N LEU A 274 -13.60 38.98 -2.66
CA LEU A 274 -13.59 38.46 -1.31
C LEU A 274 -15.00 38.54 -0.75
N ALA A 275 -15.44 37.50 -0.09
CA ALA A 275 -16.76 37.44 0.51
C ALA A 275 -16.71 36.76 1.88
N VAL A 276 -17.57 37.21 2.77
CA VAL A 276 -17.84 36.62 4.07
C VAL A 276 -19.34 36.40 4.18
N PHE A 277 -19.70 35.18 4.54
CA PHE A 277 -21.06 34.77 4.86
C PHE A 277 -21.14 34.54 6.37
N ALA A 278 -22.16 35.02 7.00
CA ALA A 278 -22.38 34.85 8.43
C ALA A 278 -23.90 34.71 8.72
N PRO A 279 -24.30 34.16 9.87
CA PRO A 279 -25.70 34.09 10.28
C PRO A 279 -26.35 35.46 10.23
N ALA A 280 -27.70 35.50 9.97
CA ALA A 280 -28.45 36.76 9.75
C ALA A 280 -28.45 37.72 10.96
N ASP A 281 -28.20 37.22 12.15
CA ASP A 281 -28.09 37.98 13.40
C ASP A 281 -26.74 38.65 13.62
N THR A 282 -25.76 38.35 12.77
CA THR A 282 -24.39 38.88 12.89
C THR A 282 -24.37 40.38 12.58
N PRO A 283 -23.69 41.21 13.42
CA PRO A 283 -23.53 42.63 13.15
C PRO A 283 -22.76 42.88 11.84
N PRO A 284 -23.22 43.80 10.98
CA PRO A 284 -22.51 44.10 9.72
C PRO A 284 -21.06 44.55 9.93
N GLU A 285 -20.79 45.30 11.02
CA GLU A 285 -19.48 45.81 11.36
C GLU A 285 -18.47 44.69 11.59
N ALA A 286 -18.87 43.58 12.27
CA ALA A 286 -18.04 42.43 12.48
C ALA A 286 -17.69 41.69 11.17
N MET A 287 -18.66 41.67 10.25
CA MET A 287 -18.44 41.09 8.93
C MET A 287 -17.49 41.95 8.07
N ASP A 288 -17.68 43.30 8.13
CA ASP A 288 -16.79 44.22 7.41
C ASP A 288 -15.37 44.20 7.99
N GLU A 289 -15.21 44.16 9.31
CA GLU A 289 -13.90 44.01 9.96
C GLU A 289 -13.20 42.72 9.52
N ARG A 290 -13.94 41.62 9.49
CA ARG A 290 -13.38 40.35 9.01
C ARG A 290 -12.98 40.43 7.54
N LEU A 291 -13.79 41.07 6.71
CA LEU A 291 -13.51 41.27 5.31
C LEU A 291 -12.29 42.19 5.08
N ASP A 292 -12.07 43.17 5.98
CA ASP A 292 -10.86 44.02 5.98
C ASP A 292 -9.61 43.23 6.32
N GLN A 293 -9.68 42.32 7.30
CA GLN A 293 -8.58 41.39 7.63
C GLN A 293 -8.23 40.51 6.44
N LEU A 294 -9.24 39.96 5.74
CA LEU A 294 -9.02 39.19 4.51
C LEU A 294 -8.38 40.04 3.41
N ALA A 295 -8.84 41.27 3.21
CA ALA A 295 -8.28 42.17 2.22
C ALA A 295 -6.84 42.56 2.52
N ALA A 296 -6.47 42.64 3.81
CA ALA A 296 -5.11 42.95 4.24
C ALA A 296 -4.09 41.86 3.79
N ALA A 297 -4.49 40.59 3.69
CA ALA A 297 -3.61 39.52 3.18
C ALA A 297 -3.15 39.76 1.73
N TYR A 298 -3.93 40.51 0.95
CA TYR A 298 -3.58 40.84 -0.43
C TYR A 298 -2.56 41.97 -0.57
N ARG A 299 -2.21 42.67 0.54
CA ARG A 299 -1.17 43.73 0.54
C ARG A 299 0.23 43.14 0.21
N GLN A 300 0.47 41.88 0.49
CA GLN A 300 1.73 41.21 0.15
C GLN A 300 2.05 41.19 -1.36
N PHE A 301 1.04 41.32 -2.20
CA PHE A 301 1.18 41.39 -3.66
C PHE A 301 1.49 42.81 -4.17
N SER A 302 1.60 43.79 -3.28
CA SER A 302 1.98 45.14 -3.66
C SER A 302 3.49 45.26 -3.87
N LEU A 303 3.87 45.92 -4.97
CA LEU A 303 5.24 46.21 -5.32
C LEU A 303 5.44 47.75 -5.29
N ALA A 304 6.39 48.22 -4.50
CA ALA A 304 6.61 49.67 -4.31
C ALA A 304 6.90 50.38 -5.65
N ALA A 305 7.76 49.81 -6.48
CA ALA A 305 8.07 50.35 -7.83
C ALA A 305 7.04 49.92 -8.90
N GLY A 306 6.19 48.93 -8.60
CA GLY A 306 5.18 48.41 -9.49
C GLY A 306 3.76 48.85 -9.13
N ASN A 307 2.86 47.87 -9.00
CA ASN A 307 1.44 48.08 -8.71
C ASN A 307 1.04 47.49 -7.35
N GLY A 308 -0.22 47.69 -6.97
CA GLY A 308 -0.85 47.14 -5.78
C GLY A 308 -2.34 46.96 -5.98
N LEU A 309 -2.94 46.16 -5.15
CA LEU A 309 -4.37 45.86 -5.11
C LEU A 309 -5.06 46.81 -4.11
N GLU A 310 -6.08 47.51 -4.55
CA GLU A 310 -6.89 48.40 -3.72
C GLU A 310 -8.30 47.82 -3.57
N PRO A 311 -8.74 47.51 -2.31
CA PRO A 311 -10.07 46.98 -2.08
C PRO A 311 -11.16 48.00 -2.35
N ARG A 312 -12.25 47.56 -2.99
CA ARG A 312 -13.45 48.37 -3.26
C ARG A 312 -14.68 47.67 -2.71
N HIS A 313 -15.52 48.40 -2.04
CA HIS A 313 -16.78 47.89 -1.49
C HIS A 313 -17.78 47.55 -2.60
N LEU A 314 -18.39 46.38 -2.48
CA LEU A 314 -19.56 45.98 -3.25
C LEU A 314 -20.80 46.07 -2.36
N ARG A 315 -21.58 47.11 -2.58
CA ARG A 315 -22.86 47.36 -1.85
C ARG A 315 -24.01 46.80 -2.67
N LYS A 316 -24.36 45.53 -2.52
CA LYS A 316 -25.66 45.01 -3.02
C LYS A 316 -26.01 43.78 -2.21
N ASP A 317 -27.12 43.83 -1.49
CA ASP A 317 -27.67 42.72 -0.73
C ASP A 317 -28.11 41.52 -1.60
N ASP A 318 -28.31 41.74 -2.92
CA ASP A 318 -28.71 40.70 -3.88
C ASP A 318 -27.55 40.15 -4.71
N LEU A 319 -26.31 40.20 -4.19
CA LEU A 319 -25.15 39.74 -4.89
C LEU A 319 -25.15 38.20 -5.00
N ASP A 320 -25.16 37.68 -6.23
CA ASP A 320 -24.96 36.24 -6.49
C ASP A 320 -23.54 35.96 -6.98
N LEU A 321 -22.69 35.42 -6.07
CA LEU A 321 -21.30 35.10 -6.36
C LEU A 321 -21.13 33.82 -7.21
N ARG A 322 -22.20 33.06 -7.45
CA ARG A 322 -22.17 31.90 -8.36
C ARG A 322 -22.01 32.34 -9.81
N GLN A 323 -22.37 33.55 -10.11
CA GLN A 323 -22.28 34.08 -11.47
C GLN A 323 -20.84 34.43 -11.85
N LEU A 324 -20.37 33.84 -12.94
CA LEU A 324 -19.09 34.16 -13.55
C LEU A 324 -19.11 35.51 -14.29
N ARG A 325 -20.27 36.20 -14.32
CA ARG A 325 -20.39 37.52 -14.88
C ARG A 325 -19.60 38.54 -14.05
N PRO A 326 -18.69 39.28 -14.65
CA PRO A 326 -17.98 40.35 -13.96
C PRO A 326 -18.94 41.38 -13.35
N LEU A 327 -18.70 41.74 -12.10
CA LEU A 327 -19.45 42.74 -11.37
C LEU A 327 -18.91 44.15 -11.64
N ALA A 328 -17.61 44.23 -11.92
CA ALA A 328 -16.91 45.49 -12.23
C ALA A 328 -16.91 45.77 -13.74
N PRO A 329 -17.00 47.04 -14.18
CA PRO A 329 -16.82 47.44 -15.56
C PRO A 329 -15.46 47.00 -16.11
N ALA A 330 -15.37 46.63 -17.39
CA ALA A 330 -14.14 46.15 -18.00
C ALA A 330 -12.91 47.09 -17.80
N ARG A 331 -13.16 48.40 -17.74
CA ARG A 331 -12.11 49.43 -17.55
C ARG A 331 -11.56 49.46 -16.12
N SER A 332 -12.27 48.92 -15.15
CA SER A 332 -11.86 48.86 -13.74
C SER A 332 -11.34 47.48 -13.31
N ARG A 333 -11.42 46.48 -14.19
CA ARG A 333 -10.91 45.16 -13.90
C ARG A 333 -9.40 45.14 -14.11
N PRO A 334 -8.62 44.54 -13.17
CA PRO A 334 -7.20 44.31 -13.33
C PRO A 334 -6.90 43.48 -14.59
N VAL A 335 -5.92 43.88 -15.37
CA VAL A 335 -5.27 43.01 -16.35
C VAL A 335 -4.05 42.38 -15.66
N LEU A 336 -4.09 41.09 -15.41
CA LEU A 336 -3.02 40.37 -14.73
C LEU A 336 -2.43 39.31 -15.65
N ASN A 337 -1.11 39.18 -15.65
CA ASN A 337 -0.44 38.13 -16.42
C ASN A 337 -0.41 36.80 -15.66
N THR A 338 -0.06 35.71 -16.34
CA THR A 338 -0.06 34.34 -15.77
C THR A 338 0.78 34.23 -14.52
N ARG A 339 1.90 34.93 -14.39
CA ARG A 339 2.79 34.86 -13.22
C ARG A 339 2.22 35.60 -12.01
N GLU A 340 1.61 36.75 -12.23
CA GLU A 340 0.91 37.48 -11.15
C GLU A 340 -0.25 36.64 -10.61
N LEU A 341 -1.01 36.03 -11.54
CA LEU A 341 -2.14 35.16 -11.18
C LEU A 341 -1.68 33.91 -10.45
N ALA A 342 -0.56 33.30 -10.86
CA ALA A 342 0.02 32.16 -10.19
C ALA A 342 0.43 32.50 -8.73
N GLY A 343 0.86 33.75 -8.47
CA GLY A 343 1.07 34.22 -7.11
C GLY A 343 -0.21 34.30 -6.28
N LEU A 344 -1.32 34.72 -6.91
CA LEU A 344 -2.62 34.88 -6.25
C LEU A 344 -3.36 33.55 -6.01
N TRP A 345 -3.12 32.58 -6.87
CA TRP A 345 -3.73 31.25 -6.78
C TRP A 345 -2.80 30.17 -7.27
N HIS A 346 -2.45 29.26 -6.38
CA HIS A 346 -1.74 28.01 -6.62
C HIS A 346 -2.02 27.05 -5.47
N LEU A 347 -1.66 25.77 -5.63
CA LEU A 347 -1.76 24.83 -4.53
C LEU A 347 -0.53 24.97 -3.59
N PRO A 348 -0.72 24.94 -2.26
CA PRO A 348 0.35 25.20 -1.31
C PRO A 348 1.47 24.16 -1.37
N GLN A 349 2.67 24.57 -0.97
CA GLN A 349 3.84 23.70 -0.84
C GLN A 349 3.57 22.51 0.09
N SER A 350 4.23 21.38 -0.19
CA SER A 350 4.08 20.13 0.59
C SER A 350 4.46 20.27 2.07
N LEU A 351 5.48 21.08 2.37
CA LEU A 351 5.95 21.32 3.74
C LEU A 351 5.05 22.25 4.56
N ALA A 352 4.14 22.97 3.90
CA ALA A 352 3.23 23.89 4.58
C ALA A 352 2.22 23.12 5.42
N ASP A 353 2.24 23.33 6.74
CA ASP A 353 1.19 22.83 7.63
C ASP A 353 0.00 23.83 7.62
N VAL A 354 -1.03 23.46 6.89
CA VAL A 354 -2.27 24.25 6.79
C VAL A 354 -3.38 23.47 7.47
N PRO A 355 -3.81 23.86 8.67
CA PRO A 355 -4.90 23.19 9.37
C PRO A 355 -6.18 23.15 8.52
N LEU A 356 -6.95 22.08 8.63
CA LEU A 356 -8.24 21.87 7.95
C LEU A 356 -8.19 21.83 6.41
N LEU A 357 -7.01 21.80 5.81
CA LEU A 357 -6.83 21.59 4.38
C LEU A 357 -6.63 20.10 4.10
N GLU A 358 -7.55 19.51 3.35
CA GLU A 358 -7.42 18.11 2.94
C GLU A 358 -6.26 17.95 1.95
N ARG A 359 -5.41 16.96 2.21
CA ARG A 359 -4.35 16.56 1.30
C ARG A 359 -4.62 15.17 0.76
N THR A 360 -4.14 14.91 -0.45
CA THR A 360 -4.21 13.56 -1.02
C THR A 360 -3.45 12.58 -0.15
N GLY A 361 -4.04 11.39 0.05
CA GLY A 361 -3.35 10.25 0.66
C GLY A 361 -2.36 9.60 -0.31
N ALA A 362 -2.41 8.27 -0.41
CA ALA A 362 -1.60 7.51 -1.35
C ALA A 362 -1.81 7.95 -2.80
N ARG A 363 -0.72 8.02 -3.56
CA ARG A 363 -0.75 8.38 -4.99
C ARG A 363 -1.63 7.43 -5.77
N ARG A 364 -2.41 7.96 -6.70
CA ARG A 364 -3.24 7.16 -7.61
C ARG A 364 -2.60 7.09 -8.98
N ARG A 365 -2.64 5.91 -9.58
CA ARG A 365 -2.08 5.65 -10.90
C ARG A 365 -2.96 4.68 -11.67
N LEU A 366 -3.16 4.93 -12.96
CA LEU A 366 -3.89 4.03 -13.84
C LEU A 366 -2.99 2.91 -14.36
N PRO A 367 -3.53 1.72 -14.66
CA PRO A 367 -2.83 0.68 -15.36
C PRO A 367 -2.51 1.08 -16.80
N ARG A 368 -1.53 0.42 -17.41
CA ARG A 368 -1.28 0.55 -18.85
C ARG A 368 -2.56 0.18 -19.63
N PRO A 369 -2.95 0.94 -20.66
CA PRO A 369 -4.15 0.64 -21.43
C PRO A 369 -4.18 -0.82 -21.92
N PHE A 370 -5.34 -1.44 -21.87
CA PHE A 370 -5.62 -2.81 -22.32
C PHE A 370 -4.87 -3.96 -21.60
N SER A 371 -4.06 -3.66 -20.58
CA SER A 371 -3.26 -4.70 -19.90
C SER A 371 -4.06 -5.55 -18.88
N VAL A 372 -5.17 -5.04 -18.38
CA VAL A 372 -5.94 -5.65 -17.27
C VAL A 372 -7.46 -5.58 -17.51
N THR A 373 -7.90 -5.88 -18.73
CA THR A 373 -9.30 -5.66 -19.15
C THR A 373 -10.17 -6.90 -19.17
N HIS A 374 -9.57 -8.11 -19.06
CA HIS A 374 -10.28 -9.39 -19.13
C HIS A 374 -9.78 -10.36 -18.05
N GLY A 375 -10.59 -11.36 -17.72
CA GLY A 375 -10.31 -12.33 -16.68
C GLY A 375 -11.01 -12.05 -15.36
N CYS A 376 -10.36 -12.35 -14.23
CA CYS A 376 -10.90 -12.17 -12.89
C CYS A 376 -10.98 -10.69 -12.53
N ARG A 377 -12.17 -10.11 -12.54
CA ARG A 377 -12.40 -8.73 -12.12
C ARG A 377 -12.12 -8.57 -10.63
N VAL A 378 -11.23 -7.65 -10.27
CA VAL A 378 -10.81 -7.42 -8.88
C VAL A 378 -11.24 -6.07 -8.33
N GLY A 379 -11.40 -5.05 -9.18
CA GLY A 379 -11.76 -3.72 -8.71
C GLY A 379 -11.69 -2.68 -9.80
N VAL A 380 -11.41 -1.45 -9.38
CA VAL A 380 -11.34 -0.27 -10.25
C VAL A 380 -10.07 0.52 -9.93
N SER A 381 -9.40 0.97 -10.97
CA SER A 381 -8.34 1.97 -10.86
C SER A 381 -8.89 3.33 -11.28
N ALA A 382 -8.81 4.31 -10.39
CA ALA A 382 -9.32 5.65 -10.65
C ALA A 382 -8.23 6.70 -10.44
N HIS A 383 -8.07 7.60 -11.41
CA HIS A 383 -7.14 8.72 -11.34
C HIS A 383 -7.62 9.87 -12.22
N GLN A 384 -7.57 11.10 -11.74
CA GLN A 384 -7.90 12.32 -12.47
C GLN A 384 -9.26 12.25 -13.20
N GLY A 385 -10.29 11.77 -12.51
CA GLY A 385 -11.64 11.66 -13.10
C GLY A 385 -11.82 10.51 -14.09
N ARG A 386 -10.76 9.77 -14.42
CA ARG A 386 -10.81 8.55 -15.23
C ARG A 386 -10.92 7.33 -14.32
N SER A 387 -11.74 6.38 -14.73
CA SER A 387 -11.98 5.14 -13.99
C SER A 387 -11.88 3.96 -14.95
N VAL A 388 -11.01 3.01 -14.62
CA VAL A 388 -10.72 1.84 -15.45
C VAL A 388 -11.00 0.58 -14.62
N PRO A 389 -11.88 -0.33 -15.08
CA PRO A 389 -12.06 -1.62 -14.42
C PRO A 389 -10.78 -2.44 -14.53
N VAL A 390 -10.41 -3.10 -13.43
CA VAL A 390 -9.21 -3.94 -13.34
C VAL A 390 -9.62 -5.40 -13.24
N SER A 391 -9.14 -6.20 -14.18
CA SER A 391 -9.30 -7.64 -14.22
C SER A 391 -7.95 -8.32 -14.36
N LEU A 392 -7.74 -9.45 -13.67
CA LEU A 392 -6.52 -10.24 -13.75
C LEU A 392 -6.65 -11.26 -14.87
N PRO A 393 -5.80 -11.25 -15.89
CA PRO A 393 -5.80 -12.24 -16.97
C PRO A 393 -5.58 -13.65 -16.45
N ASP A 394 -6.16 -14.65 -17.11
CA ASP A 394 -5.99 -16.06 -16.75
C ASP A 394 -4.52 -16.52 -16.76
N GLU A 395 -3.72 -15.96 -17.66
CA GLU A 395 -2.28 -16.21 -17.71
C GLU A 395 -1.57 -15.79 -16.43
N LEU A 396 -1.96 -14.66 -15.84
CA LEU A 396 -1.41 -14.17 -14.59
C LEU A 396 -1.83 -15.04 -13.40
N LEU A 397 -3.08 -15.54 -13.41
CA LEU A 397 -3.58 -16.44 -12.35
C LEU A 397 -2.89 -17.83 -12.37
N ARG A 398 -2.21 -18.17 -13.47
CA ARG A 398 -1.34 -19.36 -13.59
C ARG A 398 0.11 -19.09 -13.17
N ARG A 399 0.41 -17.88 -12.68
CA ARG A 399 1.70 -17.45 -12.20
C ARG A 399 1.69 -17.25 -10.68
N HIS A 400 2.84 -16.87 -10.12
CA HIS A 400 2.94 -16.67 -8.68
C HIS A 400 2.55 -15.25 -8.29
N LEU A 401 1.66 -15.14 -7.32
CA LEU A 401 1.15 -13.87 -6.80
C LEU A 401 1.46 -13.75 -5.30
N LEU A 402 1.82 -12.55 -4.86
CA LEU A 402 1.99 -12.22 -3.45
C LEU A 402 1.06 -11.07 -3.05
N LEU A 403 0.38 -11.25 -1.93
CA LEU A 403 -0.44 -10.23 -1.28
C LEU A 403 0.17 -9.88 0.08
N VAL A 404 0.49 -8.62 0.28
CA VAL A 404 0.99 -8.12 1.57
C VAL A 404 0.03 -7.08 2.10
N ALA A 405 -0.56 -7.33 3.28
CA ALA A 405 -1.58 -6.45 3.84
C ALA A 405 -1.69 -6.61 5.36
N LYS A 406 -1.77 -5.52 6.11
CA LYS A 406 -2.24 -5.58 7.49
C LYS A 406 -3.66 -6.13 7.58
N THR A 407 -4.04 -6.54 8.78
CA THR A 407 -5.38 -7.08 9.06
C THR A 407 -6.49 -6.12 8.62
N ARG A 408 -7.59 -6.63 8.06
CA ARG A 408 -8.79 -5.88 7.60
C ARG A 408 -8.55 -4.87 6.49
N ARG A 409 -7.50 -5.02 5.68
CA ARG A 409 -7.20 -4.10 4.57
C ARG A 409 -7.60 -4.59 3.19
N GLY A 410 -8.30 -5.75 3.07
CA GLY A 410 -8.83 -6.26 1.81
C GLY A 410 -8.14 -7.52 1.27
N LYS A 411 -7.11 -8.06 1.95
CA LYS A 411 -6.38 -9.27 1.57
C LYS A 411 -7.33 -10.44 1.29
N SER A 412 -8.16 -10.82 2.26
CA SER A 412 -9.09 -11.94 2.14
C SER A 412 -10.17 -11.68 1.07
N SER A 413 -10.55 -10.42 0.85
CA SER A 413 -11.49 -10.05 -0.21
C SER A 413 -10.94 -10.36 -1.60
N LEU A 414 -9.66 -10.07 -1.84
CA LEU A 414 -8.98 -10.39 -3.09
C LEU A 414 -8.79 -11.90 -3.25
N LEU A 415 -8.37 -12.61 -2.19
CA LEU A 415 -8.23 -14.06 -2.21
C LEU A 415 -9.56 -14.77 -2.53
N LEU A 416 -10.67 -14.36 -1.90
CA LEU A 416 -12.00 -14.89 -2.17
C LEU A 416 -12.44 -14.67 -3.62
N ARG A 417 -12.12 -13.50 -4.17
CA ARG A 417 -12.47 -13.17 -5.55
C ARG A 417 -11.70 -14.04 -6.54
N ILE A 418 -10.39 -14.21 -6.31
CA ILE A 418 -9.55 -15.11 -7.12
C ILE A 418 -10.04 -16.56 -6.98
N ALA A 419 -10.29 -17.04 -5.77
CA ALA A 419 -10.78 -18.39 -5.52
C ALA A 419 -12.13 -18.64 -6.22
N GLY A 420 -13.11 -17.73 -6.04
CA GLY A 420 -14.42 -17.84 -6.67
C GLY A 420 -14.35 -17.85 -8.21
N TYR A 421 -13.48 -17.02 -8.79
CA TYR A 421 -13.24 -17.02 -10.23
C TYR A 421 -12.65 -18.36 -10.70
N LEU A 422 -11.62 -18.88 -10.03
CA LEU A 422 -10.97 -20.15 -10.38
C LEU A 422 -11.90 -21.36 -10.21
N MET A 423 -12.78 -21.34 -9.21
CA MET A 423 -13.80 -22.38 -9.01
C MET A 423 -14.78 -22.46 -10.18
N GLY A 424 -15.11 -21.33 -10.83
CA GLY A 424 -16.00 -21.25 -11.99
C GLY A 424 -15.30 -21.39 -13.35
N SER A 425 -13.96 -21.33 -13.38
CA SER A 425 -13.20 -21.34 -14.63
C SER A 425 -12.99 -22.75 -15.18
N THR A 426 -12.81 -22.81 -16.51
CA THR A 426 -12.35 -24.01 -17.19
C THR A 426 -11.01 -23.74 -17.86
N ALA A 427 -10.13 -24.72 -17.88
CA ALA A 427 -8.89 -24.60 -18.64
C ALA A 427 -9.19 -24.57 -20.17
N ILE A 428 -8.18 -24.16 -20.96
CA ILE A 428 -8.30 -24.05 -22.42
C ILE A 428 -8.79 -25.35 -23.08
N ASP A 429 -8.48 -26.50 -22.46
CA ASP A 429 -8.87 -27.85 -22.92
C ASP A 429 -10.25 -28.30 -22.40
N GLY A 430 -11.03 -27.40 -21.80
CA GLY A 430 -12.34 -27.68 -21.23
C GLY A 430 -12.32 -28.40 -19.87
N ARG A 431 -11.15 -28.73 -19.33
CA ARG A 431 -11.02 -29.36 -18.01
C ARG A 431 -10.91 -28.31 -16.92
N PRO A 432 -11.58 -28.48 -15.76
CA PRO A 432 -11.44 -27.54 -14.67
C PRO A 432 -10.04 -27.61 -14.02
N PRO A 433 -9.43 -26.48 -13.65
CA PRO A 433 -8.20 -26.44 -12.86
C PRO A 433 -8.43 -27.04 -11.47
N ALA A 434 -7.38 -27.58 -10.85
CA ALA A 434 -7.42 -27.92 -9.43
C ALA A 434 -7.15 -26.65 -8.59
N LEU A 435 -7.89 -26.50 -7.52
CA LEU A 435 -7.71 -25.40 -6.56
C LEU A 435 -7.46 -26.00 -5.18
N VAL A 436 -6.39 -25.54 -4.52
CA VAL A 436 -6.14 -25.87 -3.11
C VAL A 436 -6.06 -24.56 -2.34
N LEU A 437 -6.97 -24.35 -1.38
CA LEU A 437 -6.99 -23.18 -0.52
C LEU A 437 -6.69 -23.62 0.90
N VAL A 438 -5.68 -23.00 1.53
CA VAL A 438 -5.27 -23.27 2.91
C VAL A 438 -5.45 -22.01 3.74
N ASP A 439 -6.26 -22.12 4.78
CA ASP A 439 -6.61 -21.03 5.68
C ASP A 439 -6.34 -21.40 7.15
N PRO A 440 -5.48 -20.64 7.88
CA PRO A 440 -5.25 -20.87 9.29
C PRO A 440 -6.38 -20.35 10.20
N HIS A 441 -7.29 -19.53 9.70
CA HIS A 441 -8.26 -18.79 10.50
C HIS A 441 -9.72 -19.21 10.32
N ARG A 442 -10.03 -20.16 9.42
CA ARG A 442 -11.36 -20.65 9.11
C ARG A 442 -12.22 -19.72 8.23
N ASP A 443 -12.20 -18.41 8.48
CA ASP A 443 -13.13 -17.46 7.86
C ASP A 443 -13.05 -17.44 6.32
N LEU A 444 -11.82 -17.47 5.77
CA LEU A 444 -11.61 -17.53 4.33
C LEU A 444 -12.06 -18.86 3.73
N ALA A 445 -11.77 -19.97 4.40
CA ALA A 445 -12.18 -21.31 3.98
C ALA A 445 -13.70 -21.46 3.92
N GLU A 446 -14.40 -21.03 4.97
CA GLU A 446 -15.87 -21.08 5.02
C GLU A 446 -16.52 -20.16 3.97
N ALA A 447 -16.00 -18.93 3.82
CA ALA A 447 -16.50 -18.02 2.80
C ALA A 447 -16.28 -18.59 1.37
N ALA A 448 -15.14 -19.24 1.13
CA ALA A 448 -14.83 -19.87 -0.15
C ALA A 448 -15.78 -21.03 -0.49
N LEU A 449 -16.14 -21.87 0.50
CA LEU A 449 -17.11 -22.95 0.31
C LEU A 449 -18.46 -22.41 -0.17
N GLY A 450 -18.91 -21.27 0.36
CA GLY A 450 -20.17 -20.65 -0.05
C GLY A 450 -20.17 -20.13 -1.49
N LEU A 451 -19.00 -19.97 -2.11
CA LEU A 451 -18.83 -19.50 -3.49
C LEU A 451 -18.82 -20.62 -4.52
N VAL A 452 -18.82 -21.88 -4.10
CA VAL A 452 -18.70 -23.02 -5.03
C VAL A 452 -19.90 -23.11 -5.97
N PRO A 453 -19.67 -23.03 -7.29
CA PRO A 453 -20.75 -23.08 -8.26
C PRO A 453 -21.44 -24.45 -8.29
N PRO A 454 -22.72 -24.54 -8.63
CA PRO A 454 -23.51 -25.80 -8.60
C PRO A 454 -22.85 -26.97 -9.33
N GLY A 455 -22.28 -26.74 -10.50
CA GLY A 455 -21.60 -27.78 -11.30
C GLY A 455 -20.29 -28.30 -10.76
N ARG A 456 -19.75 -27.68 -9.67
CA ARG A 456 -18.45 -28.09 -9.06
C ARG A 456 -18.61 -28.62 -7.63
N ARG A 457 -19.83 -28.69 -7.10
CA ARG A 457 -20.08 -29.10 -5.71
C ARG A 457 -19.64 -30.54 -5.42
N ASP A 458 -19.68 -31.42 -6.41
CA ASP A 458 -19.28 -32.82 -6.26
C ASP A 458 -17.75 -33.02 -6.23
N SER A 459 -17.01 -32.03 -6.71
CA SER A 459 -15.55 -32.04 -6.72
C SER A 459 -14.92 -31.33 -5.50
N VAL A 460 -15.71 -30.96 -4.48
CA VAL A 460 -15.24 -30.30 -3.27
C VAL A 460 -14.71 -31.29 -2.26
N VAL A 461 -13.56 -30.96 -1.70
CA VAL A 461 -12.92 -31.65 -0.57
C VAL A 461 -12.65 -30.60 0.50
N TYR A 462 -13.42 -30.63 1.58
CA TYR A 462 -13.20 -29.77 2.73
C TYR A 462 -12.54 -30.53 3.86
N LEU A 463 -11.37 -30.08 4.29
CA LEU A 463 -10.57 -30.69 5.37
C LEU A 463 -10.47 -29.71 6.54
N ASP A 464 -11.14 -30.02 7.63
CA ASP A 464 -11.08 -29.24 8.88
C ASP A 464 -10.23 -29.99 9.89
N VAL A 465 -9.05 -29.46 10.22
CA VAL A 465 -8.13 -30.04 11.21
C VAL A 465 -8.71 -30.00 12.63
N SER A 466 -9.67 -29.10 12.89
CA SER A 466 -10.35 -29.00 14.18
C SER A 466 -11.56 -29.93 14.34
N GLU A 467 -11.93 -30.65 13.28
CA GLU A 467 -13.08 -31.58 13.31
C GLU A 467 -12.80 -32.75 14.26
N ARG A 468 -13.57 -32.83 15.32
CA ARG A 468 -13.37 -33.83 16.39
C ARG A 468 -14.27 -35.05 16.27
N ALA A 469 -15.45 -34.87 15.68
CA ALA A 469 -16.42 -35.96 15.57
C ALA A 469 -16.07 -36.93 14.43
N ARG A 470 -15.60 -36.36 13.31
CA ARG A 470 -15.25 -37.11 12.09
C ARG A 470 -13.94 -36.63 11.49
N PRO A 471 -12.78 -36.85 12.16
CA PRO A 471 -11.48 -36.45 11.59
C PRO A 471 -11.19 -37.21 10.29
N PHE A 472 -10.64 -36.50 9.29
CA PHE A 472 -10.13 -37.15 8.09
C PHE A 472 -8.85 -37.93 8.39
N GLY A 473 -8.52 -38.93 7.60
CA GLY A 473 -7.33 -39.76 7.73
C GLY A 473 -6.29 -39.51 6.65
N LEU A 474 -5.04 -39.37 7.07
CA LEU A 474 -3.88 -39.27 6.17
C LEU A 474 -2.74 -40.18 6.70
N ASN A 475 -2.62 -41.38 6.19
CA ASN A 475 -1.49 -42.25 6.45
C ASN A 475 -0.48 -42.14 5.32
N LEU A 476 0.69 -41.55 5.57
CA LEU A 476 1.75 -41.39 4.57
C LEU A 476 2.34 -42.72 4.11
N LEU A 477 2.10 -43.80 4.86
CA LEU A 477 2.54 -45.18 4.56
C LEU A 477 1.39 -46.07 4.06
N ASP A 478 0.26 -45.48 3.64
CA ASP A 478 -0.88 -46.24 3.12
C ASP A 478 -0.59 -46.78 1.71
N VAL A 479 -0.51 -48.09 1.58
CA VAL A 479 -0.37 -48.77 0.29
C VAL A 479 -1.50 -48.45 -0.69
N GLY A 480 -2.70 -48.12 -0.15
CA GLY A 480 -3.87 -47.73 -0.96
C GLY A 480 -3.75 -46.39 -1.68
N LEU A 481 -2.73 -45.56 -1.38
CA LEU A 481 -2.45 -44.33 -2.14
C LEU A 481 -1.82 -44.60 -3.52
N GLY A 482 -1.46 -45.88 -3.81
CA GLY A 482 -0.90 -46.29 -5.11
C GLY A 482 0.54 -45.89 -5.36
N TRP A 483 1.26 -45.42 -4.31
CA TRP A 483 2.67 -45.10 -4.41
C TRP A 483 3.53 -46.34 -4.28
N ASP A 484 4.63 -46.40 -5.06
CA ASP A 484 5.67 -47.42 -4.81
C ASP A 484 6.37 -47.12 -3.47
N ARG A 485 7.03 -48.14 -2.94
CA ARG A 485 7.71 -48.09 -1.64
C ARG A 485 8.69 -46.93 -1.53
N ASP A 486 9.60 -46.81 -2.48
CA ASP A 486 10.71 -45.87 -2.39
C ASP A 486 10.17 -44.42 -2.48
N LYS A 487 9.12 -44.22 -3.24
CA LYS A 487 8.43 -42.95 -3.36
C LYS A 487 7.66 -42.58 -2.09
N ALA A 488 6.88 -43.51 -1.52
CA ALA A 488 6.15 -43.26 -0.28
C ALA A 488 7.10 -42.86 0.85
N VAL A 489 8.23 -43.58 0.98
CA VAL A 489 9.25 -43.28 1.98
C VAL A 489 9.97 -41.98 1.71
N SER A 490 10.33 -41.70 0.45
CA SER A 490 10.96 -40.41 0.08
C SER A 490 10.03 -39.22 0.31
N ASN A 491 8.74 -39.36 0.02
CA ASN A 491 7.73 -38.34 0.29
C ASN A 491 7.61 -38.08 1.78
N ALA A 492 7.48 -39.12 2.61
CA ALA A 492 7.41 -39.01 4.04
C ALA A 492 8.66 -38.32 4.63
N LEU A 493 9.84 -38.73 4.19
CA LEU A 493 11.11 -38.12 4.60
C LEU A 493 11.22 -36.67 4.19
N ALA A 494 10.82 -36.31 2.96
CA ALA A 494 10.85 -34.96 2.47
C ALA A 494 9.96 -34.03 3.34
N ILE A 495 8.75 -34.49 3.68
CA ILE A 495 7.85 -33.76 4.58
C ILE A 495 8.51 -33.50 5.94
N PHE A 496 9.05 -34.56 6.57
CA PHE A 496 9.70 -34.41 7.88
C PHE A 496 11.00 -33.61 7.81
N ARG A 497 11.78 -33.76 6.77
CA ARG A 497 13.01 -32.99 6.57
C ARG A 497 12.71 -31.50 6.47
N ARG A 498 11.70 -31.12 5.71
CA ARG A 498 11.29 -29.70 5.56
C ARG A 498 10.79 -29.11 6.88
N GLU A 499 9.97 -29.86 7.62
CA GLU A 499 9.41 -29.42 8.89
C GLU A 499 10.48 -29.26 9.99
N PHE A 500 11.56 -30.08 9.94
CA PHE A 500 12.57 -30.16 11.01
C PHE A 500 14.01 -29.90 10.52
N ASP A 501 14.20 -29.18 9.46
CA ASP A 501 15.46 -28.98 8.73
C ASP A 501 16.67 -28.67 9.61
N ARG A 502 16.54 -27.74 10.56
CA ARG A 502 17.63 -27.30 11.44
C ARG A 502 18.24 -28.41 12.30
N PHE A 503 17.47 -29.45 12.59
CA PHE A 503 17.90 -30.57 13.42
C PHE A 503 17.93 -31.89 12.65
N TRP A 504 18.20 -31.83 11.34
CA TRP A 504 18.26 -32.98 10.46
C TRP A 504 19.70 -33.46 10.28
N GLY A 505 19.98 -34.67 10.71
CA GLY A 505 21.32 -35.24 10.61
C GLY A 505 21.36 -36.54 9.81
N PRO A 506 22.47 -36.93 9.13
CA PRO A 506 22.55 -38.10 8.25
C PRO A 506 22.22 -39.41 8.95
N ARG A 507 22.71 -39.64 10.18
CA ARG A 507 22.43 -40.88 10.95
C ARG A 507 20.96 -41.00 11.34
N MET A 508 20.36 -39.90 11.67
CA MET A 508 18.94 -39.83 12.00
C MET A 508 18.10 -40.10 10.73
N GLU A 509 18.45 -39.47 9.61
CA GLU A 509 17.76 -39.70 8.33
C GLU A 509 17.83 -41.18 7.92
N ASP A 510 18.98 -41.80 8.07
CA ASP A 510 19.18 -43.20 7.74
C ASP A 510 18.28 -44.11 8.58
N ALA A 511 18.29 -43.94 9.90
CA ALA A 511 17.42 -44.68 10.81
C ALA A 511 15.92 -44.45 10.51
N PHE A 512 15.54 -43.21 10.21
CA PHE A 512 14.15 -42.90 9.86
C PHE A 512 13.77 -43.56 8.53
N ARG A 513 14.62 -43.49 7.53
CA ARG A 513 14.43 -44.10 6.22
C ARG A 513 14.19 -45.60 6.32
N PHE A 514 15.09 -46.36 7.02
CA PHE A 514 14.94 -47.79 7.19
C PHE A 514 13.72 -48.16 8.05
N ALA A 515 13.36 -47.35 9.05
CA ALA A 515 12.14 -47.56 9.80
C ALA A 515 10.88 -47.40 8.93
N LEU A 516 10.83 -46.38 8.05
CA LEU A 516 9.72 -46.19 7.12
C LEU A 516 9.66 -47.29 6.04
N LEU A 517 10.81 -47.71 5.47
CA LEU A 517 10.89 -48.84 4.53
C LEU A 517 10.31 -50.10 5.17
N THR A 518 10.72 -50.40 6.39
CA THR A 518 10.26 -51.58 7.15
C THR A 518 8.75 -51.55 7.35
N LEU A 519 8.19 -50.42 7.82
CA LEU A 519 6.75 -50.32 8.06
C LEU A 519 5.96 -50.35 6.76
N PHE A 520 6.46 -49.73 5.68
CA PHE A 520 5.77 -49.77 4.40
C PHE A 520 5.73 -51.19 3.80
N GLU A 521 6.82 -51.95 3.81
CA GLU A 521 6.83 -53.34 3.34
C GLU A 521 5.94 -54.22 4.21
N ALA A 522 5.95 -54.01 5.53
CA ALA A 522 5.01 -54.71 6.41
C ALA A 522 3.56 -54.36 6.05
N ASN A 523 3.27 -53.14 5.69
CA ASN A 523 1.94 -52.72 5.21
C ASN A 523 1.57 -53.44 3.91
N GLN A 524 2.52 -53.58 2.95
CA GLN A 524 2.28 -54.32 1.73
C GLN A 524 1.91 -55.80 2.02
N ALA A 525 2.70 -56.45 2.91
CA ALA A 525 2.42 -57.83 3.32
C ALA A 525 1.06 -57.96 4.04
N ILE A 526 0.76 -57.02 4.94
CA ILE A 526 -0.53 -56.99 5.66
C ILE A 526 -1.70 -56.81 4.69
N CYS A 527 -1.57 -55.91 3.70
CA CYS A 527 -2.63 -55.69 2.69
C CYS A 527 -2.77 -56.87 1.73
N ALA A 528 -1.68 -57.54 1.37
CA ALA A 528 -1.70 -58.75 0.51
C ALA A 528 -2.35 -59.95 1.21
N ALA A 529 -2.31 -60.02 2.56
CA ALA A 529 -2.91 -61.11 3.33
C ALA A 529 -4.46 -61.11 3.34
N GLY A 530 -5.12 -60.06 2.85
CA GLY A 530 -6.56 -60.02 2.68
C GLY A 530 -7.20 -58.64 2.84
N PRO A 531 -8.50 -58.51 2.51
CA PRO A 531 -9.18 -57.18 2.47
C PRO A 531 -9.21 -56.42 3.81
N LEU A 532 -9.16 -57.13 4.95
CA LEU A 532 -9.09 -56.53 6.26
C LEU A 532 -7.69 -55.96 6.59
N GLY A 533 -6.67 -56.29 5.79
CA GLY A 533 -5.30 -55.83 5.99
C GLY A 533 -5.16 -54.32 5.95
N ARG A 534 -5.92 -53.66 5.06
CA ARG A 534 -5.89 -52.21 4.95
C ARG A 534 -6.26 -51.48 6.27
N ASN A 535 -7.08 -52.09 7.15
CA ASN A 535 -7.44 -51.56 8.45
C ASN A 535 -6.41 -51.87 9.54
N ARG A 536 -5.34 -52.56 9.20
CA ARG A 536 -4.29 -52.98 10.13
C ARG A 536 -2.92 -52.42 9.81
N GLN A 537 -2.82 -51.57 8.77
CA GLN A 537 -1.59 -50.92 8.38
C GLN A 537 -0.93 -50.14 9.52
N HIS A 538 0.38 -50.13 9.49
CA HIS A 538 1.18 -49.27 10.36
C HIS A 538 1.17 -47.82 9.85
N THR A 539 1.38 -46.88 10.76
CA THR A 539 1.47 -45.45 10.47
C THR A 539 2.83 -44.93 10.94
N ILE A 540 3.15 -43.68 10.65
CA ILE A 540 4.37 -43.04 11.15
C ILE A 540 4.45 -43.04 12.69
N LEU A 541 3.31 -43.18 13.39
CA LEU A 541 3.27 -43.19 14.86
C LEU A 541 3.93 -44.43 15.46
N GLN A 542 4.13 -45.51 14.70
CA GLN A 542 4.81 -46.72 15.15
C GLN A 542 6.35 -46.66 14.98
N VAL A 543 6.89 -45.68 14.27
CA VAL A 543 8.34 -45.51 14.08
C VAL A 543 9.11 -45.44 15.40
N PRO A 544 8.68 -44.63 16.43
CA PRO A 544 9.35 -44.65 17.73
C PRO A 544 9.42 -46.02 18.37
N THR A 545 8.33 -46.76 18.31
CA THR A 545 8.27 -48.11 18.89
C THR A 545 9.14 -49.09 18.11
N LEU A 546 9.14 -49.04 16.77
CA LEU A 546 10.01 -49.91 15.94
C LEU A 546 11.49 -49.70 16.27
N LEU A 547 11.91 -48.45 16.52
CA LEU A 547 13.30 -48.12 16.89
C LEU A 547 13.65 -48.51 18.34
N ALA A 548 12.70 -48.48 19.28
CA ALA A 548 12.96 -48.66 20.71
C ALA A 548 12.69 -50.06 21.23
N ASP A 549 11.77 -50.81 20.58
CA ASP A 549 11.23 -52.08 21.12
C ASP A 549 11.65 -53.26 20.23
N ASP A 550 12.51 -54.10 20.74
CA ASP A 550 13.08 -55.27 20.02
C ASP A 550 12.02 -56.33 19.71
N ALA A 551 10.99 -56.51 20.57
CA ALA A 551 9.95 -57.51 20.36
C ALA A 551 9.03 -57.07 19.20
N PHE A 552 8.57 -55.83 19.22
CA PHE A 552 7.78 -55.26 18.14
C PHE A 552 8.56 -55.24 16.83
N ARG A 553 9.83 -54.81 16.87
CA ARG A 553 10.70 -54.78 15.69
C ARG A 553 10.80 -56.15 15.02
N ARG A 554 11.05 -57.20 15.80
CA ARG A 554 11.13 -58.56 15.27
C ARG A 554 9.83 -58.99 14.62
N SER A 555 8.69 -58.78 15.27
CA SER A 555 7.39 -59.15 14.68
C SER A 555 7.08 -58.42 13.38
N VAL A 556 7.55 -57.16 13.23
CA VAL A 556 7.39 -56.42 11.97
C VAL A 556 8.38 -56.93 10.90
N LEU A 557 9.63 -57.23 11.26
CA LEU A 557 10.66 -57.75 10.35
C LEU A 557 10.31 -59.12 9.77
N GLU A 558 9.48 -59.92 10.42
CA GLU A 558 8.95 -61.17 9.86
C GLU A 558 8.11 -60.92 8.60
N LEU A 559 7.48 -59.77 8.48
CA LEU A 559 6.66 -59.37 7.33
C LEU A 559 7.45 -58.69 6.21
N VAL A 560 8.72 -58.36 6.45
CA VAL A 560 9.60 -57.71 5.47
C VAL A 560 10.25 -58.79 4.59
N SER A 561 10.32 -58.49 3.30
CA SER A 561 10.94 -59.43 2.31
C SER A 561 12.32 -58.96 1.85
N ASP A 562 12.59 -57.66 1.83
CA ASP A 562 13.83 -57.06 1.33
C ASP A 562 15.04 -57.44 2.17
N PRO A 563 16.03 -58.15 1.59
CA PRO A 563 17.21 -58.56 2.32
C PRO A 563 18.09 -57.36 2.77
N ILE A 564 18.07 -56.25 2.02
CA ILE A 564 18.86 -55.08 2.38
C ILE A 564 18.27 -54.39 3.62
N VAL A 565 16.95 -54.31 3.68
CA VAL A 565 16.26 -53.77 4.86
C VAL A 565 16.53 -54.64 6.09
N LYS A 566 16.44 -55.97 5.94
CA LYS A 566 16.79 -56.92 7.01
C LYS A 566 18.24 -56.82 7.44
N ALA A 567 19.16 -56.72 6.48
CA ALA A 567 20.60 -56.67 6.75
C ALA A 567 20.95 -55.34 7.51
N TRP A 568 20.27 -54.24 7.23
CA TRP A 568 20.50 -53.00 7.94
C TRP A 568 20.15 -53.17 9.45
N TRP A 569 19.04 -53.83 9.76
CA TRP A 569 18.66 -54.06 11.16
C TRP A 569 19.62 -55.03 11.82
N SER A 570 19.83 -56.22 11.26
CA SER A 570 20.66 -57.27 11.88
C SER A 570 22.16 -56.99 11.79
N GLY A 571 22.65 -56.35 10.71
CA GLY A 571 24.07 -56.09 10.49
C GLY A 571 24.58 -54.74 11.03
N TYR A 572 23.70 -53.80 11.18
CA TYR A 572 24.09 -52.44 11.62
C TYR A 572 23.41 -52.01 12.91
N PHE A 573 22.07 -51.82 12.90
CA PHE A 573 21.35 -51.21 14.03
C PHE A 573 21.42 -52.07 15.30
N GLU A 574 21.27 -53.37 15.24
CA GLU A 574 21.32 -54.25 16.41
C GLU A 574 22.73 -54.48 16.93
N HIS A 575 23.79 -54.22 16.12
CA HIS A 575 25.18 -54.23 16.53
C HIS A 575 25.66 -52.93 17.17
N LEU A 576 24.87 -51.85 17.09
CA LEU A 576 25.16 -50.65 17.84
C LEU A 576 24.97 -50.89 19.32
N ASP A 577 25.87 -50.34 20.14
CA ASP A 577 25.65 -50.38 21.57
C ASP A 577 24.36 -49.59 21.94
N ARG A 578 23.78 -49.87 23.11
CA ARG A 578 22.49 -49.29 23.52
C ARG A 578 22.51 -47.77 23.55
N ARG A 579 23.64 -47.15 23.85
CA ARG A 579 23.80 -45.70 23.89
C ARG A 579 23.71 -45.10 22.47
N LEU A 580 24.40 -45.69 21.51
CA LEU A 580 24.35 -45.28 20.11
C LEU A 580 22.96 -45.51 19.49
N GLN A 581 22.29 -46.67 19.81
CA GLN A 581 20.90 -46.86 19.38
C GLN A 581 19.99 -45.76 19.86
N ILE A 582 20.11 -45.30 21.12
CA ILE A 582 19.35 -44.23 21.69
C ILE A 582 19.70 -42.88 21.01
N GLU A 583 20.99 -42.61 20.80
CA GLU A 583 21.46 -41.38 20.14
C GLU A 583 20.89 -41.26 18.73
N VAL A 584 20.83 -42.32 17.96
CA VAL A 584 20.29 -42.36 16.61
C VAL A 584 18.76 -42.28 16.58
N SER A 585 18.10 -42.91 17.56
CA SER A 585 16.64 -43.05 17.61
C SER A 585 15.93 -41.83 18.19
N ASN A 586 16.50 -41.20 19.23
CA ASN A 586 15.86 -40.09 19.96
C ASN A 586 15.46 -38.91 19.06
N PRO A 587 16.30 -38.45 18.09
CA PRO A 587 15.91 -37.37 17.22
C PRO A 587 14.69 -37.70 16.36
N VAL A 588 14.59 -38.96 15.88
CA VAL A 588 13.44 -39.46 15.11
C VAL A 588 12.19 -39.49 15.99
N GLN A 589 12.33 -40.07 17.19
CA GLN A 589 11.22 -40.17 18.14
C GLN A 589 10.66 -38.82 18.52
N THR A 590 11.53 -37.83 18.82
CA THR A 590 11.11 -36.48 19.16
C THR A 590 10.27 -35.82 18.08
N LYS A 591 10.64 -36.01 16.80
CA LYS A 591 9.92 -35.47 15.64
C LYS A 591 8.55 -36.12 15.45
N VAL A 592 8.49 -37.45 15.55
CA VAL A 592 7.23 -38.20 15.42
C VAL A 592 6.31 -37.92 16.63
N HIS A 593 6.87 -37.72 17.83
CA HIS A 593 6.10 -37.41 19.02
C HIS A 593 5.36 -36.07 18.93
N ARG A 594 5.79 -35.13 18.09
CA ARG A 594 5.01 -33.90 17.84
C ARG A 594 3.64 -34.21 17.23
N PHE A 595 3.56 -35.17 16.29
CA PHE A 595 2.28 -35.64 15.76
C PHE A 595 1.50 -36.43 16.83
N ALA A 596 2.17 -37.31 17.55
CA ALA A 596 1.54 -38.15 18.57
C ALA A 596 1.02 -37.36 19.77
N GLY A 597 1.66 -36.23 20.15
CA GLY A 597 1.31 -35.39 21.27
C GLY A 597 0.02 -34.59 21.04
N SER A 598 -0.24 -34.15 19.84
CA SER A 598 -1.47 -33.44 19.49
C SER A 598 -2.60 -34.45 19.22
N ARG A 599 -3.74 -34.29 19.93
CA ARG A 599 -4.92 -35.15 19.69
C ARG A 599 -5.45 -35.01 18.28
N ALA A 600 -5.50 -33.81 17.72
CA ALA A 600 -5.95 -33.57 16.38
C ALA A 600 -5.00 -34.20 15.35
N ALA A 601 -3.70 -33.94 15.42
CA ALA A 601 -2.71 -34.54 14.51
C ALA A 601 -2.72 -36.06 14.62
N ARG A 602 -2.72 -36.61 15.83
CA ARG A 602 -2.78 -38.06 16.04
C ARG A 602 -4.03 -38.71 15.44
N SER A 603 -5.20 -38.06 15.50
CA SER A 603 -6.44 -38.56 14.90
C SER A 603 -6.40 -38.53 13.39
N ILE A 604 -5.58 -37.64 12.78
CA ILE A 604 -5.42 -37.56 11.33
C ILE A 604 -4.36 -38.60 10.84
N VAL A 605 -3.13 -38.55 11.38
CA VAL A 605 -2.01 -39.36 10.84
C VAL A 605 -1.93 -40.77 11.47
N GLY A 606 -2.72 -41.01 12.49
CA GLY A 606 -2.73 -42.30 13.18
C GLY A 606 -3.77 -43.32 12.66
N GLN A 607 -4.56 -42.96 11.68
CA GLN A 607 -5.51 -43.85 11.03
C GLN A 607 -4.75 -44.86 10.13
N PRO A 608 -5.11 -46.15 10.12
CA PRO A 608 -4.39 -47.16 9.39
C PRO A 608 -4.44 -46.94 7.85
N HIS A 609 -5.47 -46.29 7.33
CA HIS A 609 -5.59 -45.94 5.91
C HIS A 609 -6.04 -44.50 5.73
N SER A 610 -5.66 -43.90 4.62
CA SER A 610 -6.10 -42.57 4.21
C SER A 610 -7.56 -42.61 3.79
N THR A 611 -8.31 -41.58 4.21
CA THR A 611 -9.70 -41.36 3.79
C THR A 611 -9.80 -40.36 2.64
N ILE A 612 -8.70 -39.65 2.37
CA ILE A 612 -8.55 -38.74 1.25
C ILE A 612 -7.71 -39.40 0.14
N ASP A 613 -7.99 -39.01 -1.10
CA ASP A 613 -7.21 -39.42 -2.27
C ASP A 613 -6.54 -38.19 -2.91
N PRO A 614 -5.35 -37.81 -2.46
CA PRO A 614 -4.65 -36.65 -3.01
C PRO A 614 -4.32 -36.79 -4.50
N SER A 615 -4.04 -38.00 -5.01
CA SER A 615 -3.76 -38.24 -6.43
C SER A 615 -5.00 -37.93 -7.30
N GLY A 616 -6.20 -38.24 -6.78
CA GLY A 616 -7.48 -37.93 -7.40
C GLY A 616 -7.76 -36.44 -7.49
N TRP A 617 -7.20 -35.62 -6.60
CA TRP A 617 -7.44 -34.15 -6.62
C TRP A 617 -6.97 -33.50 -7.92
N LEU A 618 -5.79 -33.90 -8.42
CA LEU A 618 -5.26 -33.37 -9.66
C LEU A 618 -5.99 -33.95 -10.86
N SER A 619 -6.23 -35.26 -10.87
CA SER A 619 -6.87 -35.91 -12.01
C SER A 619 -8.30 -35.41 -12.26
N THR A 620 -9.07 -35.10 -11.22
CA THR A 620 -10.46 -34.59 -11.32
C THR A 620 -10.55 -33.08 -11.39
N GLY A 621 -9.48 -32.34 -11.02
CA GLY A 621 -9.51 -30.90 -10.86
C GLY A 621 -10.34 -30.49 -9.63
N ALA A 622 -10.08 -31.14 -8.49
CA ALA A 622 -10.83 -30.91 -7.27
C ALA A 622 -10.67 -29.48 -6.71
N ILE A 623 -11.67 -29.04 -5.97
CA ILE A 623 -11.62 -27.84 -5.10
C ILE A 623 -11.34 -28.34 -3.69
N VAL A 624 -10.08 -28.23 -3.26
CA VAL A 624 -9.65 -28.64 -1.93
C VAL A 624 -9.57 -27.40 -1.04
N VAL A 625 -10.33 -27.36 0.03
CA VAL A 625 -10.34 -26.28 1.01
C VAL A 625 -9.85 -26.87 2.33
N VAL A 626 -8.79 -26.32 2.87
CA VAL A 626 -8.17 -26.77 4.12
C VAL A 626 -8.30 -25.67 5.16
N ASN A 627 -9.00 -25.97 6.24
CA ASN A 627 -9.02 -25.16 7.44
C ASN A 627 -8.05 -25.80 8.45
N THR A 628 -6.89 -25.16 8.68
CA THR A 628 -5.93 -25.66 9.68
C THR A 628 -6.29 -25.25 11.10
N ALA A 629 -7.26 -24.34 11.27
CA ALA A 629 -7.90 -23.97 12.54
C ALA A 629 -6.90 -23.63 13.66
N LYS A 630 -5.85 -22.86 13.38
CA LYS A 630 -4.79 -22.47 14.32
C LYS A 630 -5.30 -22.10 15.71
N GLY A 631 -6.40 -21.33 15.79
CA GLY A 631 -7.00 -20.90 17.04
C GLY A 631 -7.59 -22.02 17.90
N SER A 632 -7.97 -23.17 17.28
CA SER A 632 -8.60 -24.31 17.94
C SER A 632 -7.64 -25.43 18.27
N VAL A 633 -6.65 -25.68 17.41
CA VAL A 633 -5.74 -26.83 17.56
C VAL A 633 -4.33 -26.43 17.97
N GLY A 634 -4.04 -25.14 18.03
CA GLY A 634 -2.71 -24.58 18.29
C GLY A 634 -1.86 -24.39 17.05
N GLU A 635 -0.86 -23.52 17.15
CA GLU A 635 -0.01 -23.09 16.03
C GLU A 635 0.80 -24.26 15.46
N ASP A 636 1.47 -25.02 16.34
CA ASP A 636 2.32 -26.15 15.92
C ASP A 636 1.55 -27.23 15.18
N THR A 637 0.35 -27.57 15.65
CA THR A 637 -0.49 -28.59 14.98
C THR A 637 -0.99 -28.09 13.61
N ALA A 638 -1.42 -26.84 13.55
CA ALA A 638 -1.90 -26.21 12.32
C ALA A 638 -0.78 -26.13 11.28
N ALA A 639 0.42 -25.71 11.69
CA ALA A 639 1.61 -25.66 10.85
C ALA A 639 2.01 -27.03 10.33
N LEU A 640 2.04 -28.02 11.22
CA LEU A 640 2.46 -29.37 10.91
C LEU A 640 1.53 -30.05 9.87
N ILE A 641 0.21 -29.98 10.09
CA ILE A 641 -0.75 -30.60 9.16
C ILE A 641 -0.86 -29.78 7.87
N GLY A 642 -0.90 -28.44 7.97
CA GLY A 642 -0.95 -27.55 6.79
C GLY A 642 0.29 -27.70 5.91
N GLY A 643 1.49 -27.69 6.49
CA GLY A 643 2.74 -27.93 5.80
C GLY A 643 2.79 -29.31 5.14
N THR A 644 2.33 -30.35 5.87
CA THR A 644 2.23 -31.71 5.30
C THR A 644 1.35 -31.76 4.06
N LEU A 645 0.17 -31.13 4.09
CA LEU A 645 -0.76 -31.11 2.96
C LEU A 645 -0.21 -30.29 1.78
N ILE A 646 0.42 -29.14 2.03
CA ILE A 646 1.06 -28.32 0.99
C ILE A 646 2.19 -29.11 0.31
N ASN A 647 3.06 -29.74 1.10
CA ASN A 647 4.15 -30.56 0.57
C ASN A 647 3.64 -31.74 -0.25
N LEU A 648 2.55 -32.38 0.22
CA LEU A 648 1.90 -33.46 -0.50
C LEU A 648 1.39 -32.98 -1.87
N VAL A 649 0.73 -31.82 -1.95
CA VAL A 649 0.29 -31.22 -3.22
C VAL A 649 1.50 -30.90 -4.11
N GLY A 650 2.58 -30.36 -3.57
CA GLY A 650 3.82 -30.11 -4.30
C GLY A 650 4.40 -31.38 -4.94
N LEU A 651 4.45 -32.46 -4.18
CA LEU A 651 4.90 -33.78 -4.68
C LEU A 651 4.02 -34.31 -5.82
N LEU A 652 2.69 -34.18 -5.70
CA LEU A 652 1.74 -34.59 -6.74
C LEU A 652 1.86 -33.76 -8.01
N VAL A 653 2.08 -32.44 -7.88
CA VAL A 653 2.36 -31.57 -9.04
C VAL A 653 3.67 -32.00 -9.71
N GLY A 654 4.71 -32.34 -8.94
CA GLY A 654 5.96 -32.86 -9.46
C GLY A 654 5.79 -34.13 -10.32
N GLU A 655 4.80 -34.96 -10.03
CA GLU A 655 4.47 -36.13 -10.83
C GLU A 655 3.97 -35.81 -12.23
N GLN A 656 3.41 -34.65 -12.44
CA GLN A 656 3.01 -34.18 -13.77
C GLN A 656 4.20 -34.00 -14.73
N ALA A 657 5.44 -34.05 -14.23
CA ALA A 657 6.64 -34.10 -15.07
C ALA A 657 6.63 -35.26 -16.07
N ARG A 658 5.97 -36.35 -15.72
CA ARG A 658 5.81 -37.54 -16.58
C ARG A 658 4.78 -37.33 -17.69
N LEU A 659 3.95 -36.28 -17.60
CA LEU A 659 2.91 -36.02 -18.56
C LEU A 659 3.37 -35.02 -19.63
N PRO A 660 2.94 -35.15 -20.88
CA PRO A 660 3.09 -34.11 -21.88
C PRO A 660 2.47 -32.80 -21.38
N GLU A 661 3.04 -31.65 -21.72
CA GLU A 661 2.58 -30.33 -21.27
C GLU A 661 1.09 -30.10 -21.50
N SER A 662 0.56 -30.52 -22.65
CA SER A 662 -0.87 -30.41 -22.97
C SER A 662 -1.79 -31.23 -22.08
N ARG A 663 -1.27 -32.23 -21.34
CA ARG A 663 -2.05 -33.04 -20.41
C ARG A 663 -1.87 -32.65 -18.95
N ARG A 664 -0.94 -31.72 -18.65
CA ARG A 664 -0.73 -31.22 -17.28
C ARG A 664 -1.94 -30.40 -16.88
N ARG A 665 -2.44 -30.66 -15.70
CA ARG A 665 -3.55 -29.86 -15.14
C ARG A 665 -3.01 -28.67 -14.36
N PRO A 666 -3.50 -27.46 -14.62
CA PRO A 666 -3.18 -26.31 -13.78
C PRO A 666 -3.67 -26.51 -12.34
N VAL A 667 -2.80 -26.21 -11.39
CA VAL A 667 -3.06 -26.32 -9.94
C VAL A 667 -2.74 -24.99 -9.30
N THR A 668 -3.73 -24.34 -8.72
CA THR A 668 -3.50 -23.11 -7.96
C THR A 668 -3.59 -23.39 -6.48
N LEU A 669 -2.50 -23.08 -5.75
CA LEU A 669 -2.46 -23.10 -4.30
C LEU A 669 -2.66 -21.66 -3.80
N ILE A 670 -3.73 -21.43 -3.05
CA ILE A 670 -3.97 -20.21 -2.31
C ILE A 670 -3.62 -20.47 -0.86
N VAL A 671 -2.62 -19.79 -0.32
CA VAL A 671 -2.17 -20.00 1.06
C VAL A 671 -2.24 -18.66 1.80
N ASP A 672 -3.21 -18.56 2.72
CA ASP A 672 -3.29 -17.40 3.60
C ASP A 672 -2.31 -17.56 4.76
N GLU A 673 -1.69 -16.44 5.17
CA GLU A 673 -0.66 -16.39 6.22
C GLU A 673 0.40 -17.49 6.07
N PHE A 674 0.93 -17.63 4.85
CA PHE A 674 1.83 -18.75 4.47
C PHE A 674 3.06 -18.89 5.38
N HIS A 675 3.47 -17.81 6.04
CA HIS A 675 4.55 -17.84 7.02
C HIS A 675 4.22 -18.73 8.24
N THR A 676 2.94 -19.00 8.51
CA THR A 676 2.54 -19.89 9.62
C THR A 676 2.75 -21.37 9.30
N MET A 677 2.98 -21.71 8.04
CA MET A 677 3.24 -23.07 7.55
C MET A 677 4.66 -23.15 6.99
N ALA A 678 5.63 -22.76 7.81
CA ALA A 678 7.04 -22.63 7.44
C ALA A 678 7.70 -23.96 7.00
N GLY A 679 7.13 -25.11 7.40
CA GLY A 679 7.58 -26.44 6.98
C GLY A 679 7.17 -26.81 5.54
N ALA A 680 6.37 -25.98 4.84
CA ALA A 680 6.05 -26.19 3.44
C ALA A 680 7.23 -25.81 2.52
N ASP A 681 7.43 -26.58 1.45
CA ASP A 681 8.49 -26.35 0.48
C ASP A 681 8.11 -25.33 -0.59
N TYR A 682 7.89 -24.08 -0.15
CA TYR A 682 7.56 -22.99 -1.06
C TYR A 682 8.65 -22.74 -2.10
N GLU A 683 9.93 -22.96 -1.74
CA GLU A 683 11.05 -22.75 -2.64
C GLU A 683 10.97 -23.67 -3.87
N ALA A 684 10.75 -24.96 -3.67
CA ALA A 684 10.61 -25.91 -4.77
C ALA A 684 9.34 -25.62 -5.59
N ILE A 685 8.22 -25.26 -4.92
CA ILE A 685 6.97 -24.97 -5.63
C ILE A 685 7.11 -23.73 -6.51
N LEU A 686 7.76 -22.65 -6.01
CA LEU A 686 7.97 -21.41 -6.74
C LEU A 686 8.96 -21.55 -7.91
N SER A 687 10.09 -22.24 -7.67
CA SER A 687 11.19 -22.28 -8.65
C SER A 687 11.07 -23.43 -9.65
N GLU A 688 10.57 -24.58 -9.22
CA GLU A 688 10.62 -25.81 -10.03
C GLU A 688 9.25 -26.26 -10.55
N LEU A 689 8.19 -26.15 -9.73
CA LEU A 689 6.91 -26.77 -10.06
C LEU A 689 6.02 -25.92 -10.97
N ALA A 690 6.34 -24.64 -11.19
CA ALA A 690 5.62 -23.78 -12.14
C ALA A 690 5.56 -24.40 -13.54
N LYS A 691 6.65 -24.99 -14.02
CA LYS A 691 6.71 -25.69 -15.32
C LYS A 691 5.82 -26.94 -15.40
N TYR A 692 5.37 -27.45 -14.27
CA TYR A 692 4.46 -28.59 -14.18
C TYR A 692 3.02 -28.17 -13.88
N GLY A 693 2.73 -26.87 -13.97
CA GLY A 693 1.38 -26.32 -13.86
C GLY A 693 1.01 -25.81 -12.47
N ALA A 694 1.95 -25.69 -11.52
CA ALA A 694 1.69 -25.08 -10.23
C ALA A 694 1.67 -23.54 -10.31
N SER A 695 0.72 -22.93 -9.65
CA SER A 695 0.71 -21.50 -9.34
C SER A 695 0.45 -21.29 -7.86
N LEU A 696 1.09 -20.29 -7.27
CA LEU A 696 0.93 -19.92 -5.86
C LEU A 696 0.32 -18.53 -5.75
N VAL A 697 -0.71 -18.42 -4.93
CA VAL A 697 -1.23 -17.14 -4.45
C VAL A 697 -0.94 -17.08 -2.96
N LEU A 698 0.14 -16.42 -2.60
CA LEU A 698 0.63 -16.30 -1.23
C LEU A 698 0.12 -15.01 -0.59
N ALA A 699 -0.28 -15.08 0.65
CA ALA A 699 -0.70 -13.92 1.39
C ALA A 699 -0.05 -13.87 2.78
N THR A 700 0.36 -12.67 3.20
CA THR A 700 0.96 -12.44 4.52
C THR A 700 0.58 -11.07 5.07
N GLN A 701 0.62 -10.94 6.38
CA GLN A 701 0.41 -9.66 7.06
C GLN A 701 1.70 -8.84 7.19
N SER A 702 2.87 -9.48 7.19
CA SER A 702 4.16 -8.81 7.35
C SER A 702 5.30 -9.61 6.72
N LEU A 703 6.18 -8.89 6.04
CA LEU A 703 7.43 -9.43 5.50
C LEU A 703 8.49 -9.65 6.58
N ALA A 704 8.43 -8.89 7.68
CA ALA A 704 9.36 -9.06 8.81
C ALA A 704 9.24 -10.46 9.44
N ARG A 705 8.06 -11.08 9.39
CA ARG A 705 7.86 -12.47 9.83
C ARG A 705 8.60 -13.48 8.94
N LEU A 706 8.66 -13.24 7.64
CA LEU A 706 9.44 -14.07 6.72
C LEU A 706 10.93 -13.92 7.00
N GLU A 707 11.39 -12.73 7.30
CA GLU A 707 12.79 -12.49 7.66
C GLU A 707 13.18 -13.16 8.98
N ALA A 708 12.27 -13.20 9.95
CA ALA A 708 12.48 -13.92 11.18
C ALA A 708 12.62 -15.45 10.91
N LEU A 709 11.77 -16.02 10.07
CA LEU A 709 11.87 -17.42 9.64
C LEU A 709 13.16 -17.70 8.88
N ASP A 710 13.57 -16.79 7.97
CA ASP A 710 14.82 -16.90 7.24
C ASP A 710 16.02 -16.96 8.19
N ARG A 711 16.05 -16.12 9.22
CA ARG A 711 17.08 -16.14 10.26
C ARG A 711 17.07 -17.42 11.09
N GLU A 712 15.88 -17.91 11.45
CA GLU A 712 15.73 -19.15 12.24
C GLU A 712 16.13 -20.39 11.45
N GLN A 713 15.79 -20.44 10.16
CA GLN A 713 15.99 -21.61 9.30
C GLN A 713 17.26 -21.56 8.45
N GLY A 714 17.98 -20.42 8.42
CA GLY A 714 19.17 -20.24 7.58
C GLY A 714 18.84 -20.23 6.08
N ARG A 715 17.62 -19.91 5.71
CA ARG A 715 17.10 -19.86 4.34
C ARG A 715 16.79 -18.43 3.92
N SER A 716 16.56 -18.24 2.65
CA SER A 716 16.16 -16.95 2.08
C SER A 716 14.80 -17.05 1.38
N LEU A 717 13.76 -17.52 2.11
CA LEU A 717 12.41 -17.68 1.57
C LEU A 717 11.87 -16.35 1.00
N ARG A 718 12.11 -15.23 1.70
CA ARG A 718 11.72 -13.91 1.21
C ARG A 718 12.33 -13.61 -0.16
N ALA A 719 13.65 -13.81 -0.33
CA ALA A 719 14.32 -13.54 -1.60
C ALA A 719 13.81 -14.48 -2.71
N THR A 720 13.59 -15.75 -2.40
CA THR A 720 13.04 -16.72 -3.36
C THR A 720 11.64 -16.37 -3.79
N VAL A 721 10.78 -15.91 -2.86
CA VAL A 721 9.43 -15.44 -3.17
C VAL A 721 9.50 -14.28 -4.15
N PHE A 722 10.24 -13.21 -3.83
CA PHE A 722 10.32 -12.03 -4.70
C PHE A 722 10.98 -12.29 -6.06
N ALA A 723 11.94 -13.22 -6.13
CA ALA A 723 12.60 -13.60 -7.39
C ALA A 723 11.67 -14.31 -8.38
N ASN A 724 10.60 -14.97 -7.88
CA ASN A 724 9.70 -15.79 -8.69
C ASN A 724 8.29 -15.20 -8.84
N LEU A 725 8.05 -13.95 -8.38
CA LEU A 725 6.73 -13.31 -8.48
C LEU A 725 6.48 -12.69 -9.84
N ASP A 726 5.30 -12.96 -10.39
CA ASP A 726 4.74 -12.27 -11.55
C ASP A 726 3.69 -11.22 -11.17
N GLY A 727 3.16 -11.28 -9.94
CA GLY A 727 2.22 -10.29 -9.44
C GLY A 727 2.40 -10.00 -7.95
N LEU A 728 2.44 -8.71 -7.63
CA LEU A 728 2.52 -8.18 -6.27
C LEU A 728 1.34 -7.25 -6.02
N PHE A 729 0.61 -7.51 -4.94
CA PHE A 729 -0.43 -6.63 -4.42
C PHE A 729 -0.01 -6.15 -3.03
N ALA A 730 0.33 -4.87 -2.92
CA ALA A 730 0.73 -4.24 -1.68
C ALA A 730 -0.41 -3.34 -1.17
N PHE A 731 -0.99 -3.71 -0.05
CA PHE A 731 -1.99 -2.95 0.69
C PHE A 731 -1.31 -2.06 1.74
N HIS A 732 -2.11 -1.43 2.59
CA HIS A 732 -1.58 -0.72 3.75
C HIS A 732 -0.66 -1.64 4.58
N THR A 733 0.56 -1.20 4.84
CA THR A 733 1.61 -1.96 5.53
C THR A 733 2.25 -1.17 6.67
N SER A 734 3.19 -1.79 7.38
CA SER A 734 4.08 -1.10 8.33
C SER A 734 5.15 -0.29 7.60
N ALA A 735 5.75 0.69 8.26
CA ALA A 735 6.88 1.43 7.69
C ALA A 735 8.07 0.52 7.37
N GLU A 736 8.29 -0.52 8.16
CA GLU A 736 9.34 -1.49 7.94
C GLU A 736 9.11 -2.30 6.66
N ASP A 737 7.91 -2.85 6.46
CA ASP A 737 7.57 -3.60 5.26
C ASP A 737 7.53 -2.70 4.01
N ALA A 738 7.11 -1.44 4.16
CA ALA A 738 7.05 -0.47 3.07
C ALA A 738 8.41 -0.27 2.39
N ARG A 739 9.51 -0.23 3.14
CA ARG A 739 10.88 -0.10 2.61
C ARG A 739 11.25 -1.22 1.63
N TYR A 740 10.80 -2.43 1.91
CA TYR A 740 11.05 -3.57 1.02
C TYR A 740 10.13 -3.55 -0.19
N LEU A 741 8.85 -3.25 0.03
CA LEU A 741 7.83 -3.25 -1.02
C LEU A 741 8.05 -2.16 -2.08
N VAL A 742 8.51 -0.97 -1.69
CA VAL A 742 8.82 0.12 -2.61
C VAL A 742 9.88 -0.28 -3.63
N ARG A 743 10.90 -1.02 -3.22
CA ARG A 743 11.94 -1.51 -4.14
C ARG A 743 11.37 -2.42 -5.23
N GLU A 744 10.36 -3.21 -4.88
CA GLU A 744 9.68 -4.11 -5.81
C GLU A 744 8.61 -3.40 -6.65
N LEU A 745 7.91 -2.42 -6.09
CA LEU A 745 6.91 -1.64 -6.80
C LEU A 745 7.51 -0.62 -7.78
N GLY A 746 8.76 -0.20 -7.55
CA GLY A 746 9.49 0.75 -8.39
C GLY A 746 9.42 2.19 -7.85
N SER A 747 10.19 3.08 -8.48
CA SER A 747 10.36 4.49 -8.08
C SER A 747 9.08 5.35 -8.15
N GLU A 748 8.00 4.76 -8.58
CA GLU A 748 6.73 5.44 -8.82
C GLU A 748 5.86 5.55 -7.57
N VAL A 749 6.16 4.76 -6.54
CA VAL A 749 5.49 4.67 -5.25
C VAL A 749 6.53 4.85 -4.16
N ASP A 750 6.23 5.59 -3.12
CA ASP A 750 7.10 5.73 -1.94
C ASP A 750 6.54 5.00 -0.71
N GLU A 751 7.35 4.94 0.36
CA GLU A 751 6.97 4.25 1.60
C GLU A 751 5.68 4.82 2.19
N HIS A 752 5.52 6.11 2.05
CA HIS A 752 4.41 6.84 2.61
C HIS A 752 3.09 6.53 1.90
N ASP A 753 3.16 6.35 0.58
CA ASP A 753 2.00 5.90 -0.20
C ASP A 753 1.43 4.58 0.34
N LEU A 754 2.30 3.63 0.71
CA LEU A 754 1.89 2.34 1.26
C LEU A 754 1.30 2.44 2.67
N ILE A 755 1.80 3.40 3.47
CA ILE A 755 1.32 3.64 4.83
C ILE A 755 -0.04 4.36 4.83
N GLU A 756 -0.32 5.17 3.80
CA GLU A 756 -1.53 5.98 3.69
C GLU A 756 -2.65 5.33 2.86
N LEU A 757 -2.45 4.12 2.35
CA LEU A 757 -3.50 3.41 1.62
C LEU A 757 -4.76 3.23 2.49
N GLY A 758 -5.89 3.56 1.93
CA GLY A 758 -7.20 3.34 2.51
C GLY A 758 -7.57 1.86 2.60
N GLU A 759 -8.71 1.58 3.23
CA GLU A 759 -9.28 0.23 3.26
C GLU A 759 -9.64 -0.24 1.86
N HIS A 760 -9.35 -1.52 1.57
CA HIS A 760 -9.59 -2.14 0.26
C HIS A 760 -8.89 -1.44 -0.92
N GLN A 761 -7.80 -0.69 -0.65
CA GLN A 761 -6.95 -0.10 -1.67
C GLN A 761 -5.58 -0.77 -1.64
N CYS A 762 -5.01 -0.98 -2.81
CA CYS A 762 -3.67 -1.55 -2.96
C CYS A 762 -2.95 -0.98 -4.18
N TYR A 763 -1.64 -1.09 -4.19
CA TYR A 763 -0.84 -1.01 -5.39
C TYR A 763 -0.66 -2.40 -5.97
N ALA A 764 -0.82 -2.49 -7.29
CA ALA A 764 -0.59 -3.71 -8.04
C ALA A 764 0.58 -3.52 -9.01
N ARG A 765 1.52 -4.46 -9.00
CA ARG A 765 2.56 -4.59 -9.99
C ARG A 765 2.47 -5.98 -10.60
N LEU A 766 2.22 -6.07 -11.87
CA LEU A 766 1.89 -7.30 -12.59
C LEU A 766 2.83 -7.49 -13.78
N SER A 767 3.04 -8.73 -14.17
CA SER A 767 3.70 -9.09 -15.42
C SER A 767 2.65 -9.59 -16.41
N ALA A 768 2.60 -9.04 -17.61
CA ALA A 768 1.71 -9.49 -18.68
C ALA A 768 2.47 -9.57 -20.01
N GLY A 769 2.26 -10.64 -20.76
CA GLY A 769 2.94 -10.83 -22.05
C GLY A 769 4.47 -10.92 -21.95
N GLY A 770 5.02 -11.30 -20.79
CA GLY A 770 6.47 -11.34 -20.55
C GLY A 770 7.09 -9.98 -20.16
N GLU A 771 6.30 -8.90 -20.10
CA GLU A 771 6.75 -7.58 -19.67
C GLU A 771 6.27 -7.27 -18.26
N ARG A 772 7.10 -6.61 -17.49
CA ARG A 772 6.75 -6.06 -16.18
C ARG A 772 6.01 -4.73 -16.37
N LEU A 773 4.76 -4.66 -15.96
CA LEU A 773 3.93 -3.46 -16.11
C LEU A 773 4.30 -2.41 -15.05
N PRO A 774 4.10 -1.10 -15.35
CA PRO A 774 4.18 -0.04 -14.35
C PRO A 774 3.21 -0.30 -13.20
N THR A 775 3.62 0.09 -12.00
CA THR A 775 2.76 -0.02 -10.80
C THR A 775 1.55 0.90 -10.92
N PHE A 776 0.38 0.40 -10.54
CA PHE A 776 -0.86 1.15 -10.53
C PHE A 776 -1.66 0.89 -9.25
N SER A 777 -2.59 1.80 -8.94
CA SER A 777 -3.46 1.68 -7.77
C SER A 777 -4.78 1.01 -8.11
N VAL A 778 -5.30 0.22 -7.17
CA VAL A 778 -6.59 -0.48 -7.32
C VAL A 778 -7.42 -0.27 -6.05
N ALA A 779 -8.66 0.14 -6.23
CA ALA A 779 -9.69 0.03 -5.22
C ALA A 779 -10.47 -1.26 -5.48
N LEU A 780 -10.45 -2.19 -4.54
CA LEU A 780 -11.11 -3.48 -4.70
C LEU A 780 -12.63 -3.32 -4.71
N ASP A 781 -13.29 -4.09 -5.54
CA ASP A 781 -14.73 -4.28 -5.45
C ASP A 781 -15.08 -4.97 -4.12
N ARG A 782 -16.31 -4.81 -3.65
CA ARG A 782 -16.80 -5.50 -2.45
C ARG A 782 -16.56 -7.01 -2.57
N PRO A 783 -16.19 -7.71 -1.47
CA PRO A 783 -15.96 -9.14 -1.51
C PRO A 783 -17.20 -9.89 -2.01
N PRO A 784 -17.04 -10.98 -2.76
CA PRO A 784 -18.19 -11.81 -3.12
C PRO A 784 -18.78 -12.42 -1.84
N HIS A 785 -20.10 -12.47 -1.78
CA HIS A 785 -20.80 -13.11 -0.67
C HIS A 785 -21.11 -14.55 -1.06
N GLY A 786 -20.60 -15.51 -0.27
CA GLY A 786 -20.96 -16.92 -0.39
C GLY A 786 -22.31 -17.22 0.23
N ASP A 787 -22.97 -18.27 -0.27
CA ASP A 787 -24.22 -18.78 0.32
C ASP A 787 -23.90 -19.64 1.55
N PRO A 788 -24.33 -19.26 2.77
CA PRO A 788 -24.09 -20.03 3.99
C PRO A 788 -24.72 -21.45 3.93
N ALA A 789 -25.86 -21.61 3.26
CA ALA A 789 -26.48 -22.92 3.12
C ALA A 789 -25.64 -23.87 2.26
N VAL A 790 -25.02 -23.36 1.20
CA VAL A 790 -24.08 -24.13 0.37
C VAL A 790 -22.85 -24.53 1.17
N ARG A 791 -22.29 -23.60 1.95
CA ARG A 791 -21.15 -23.87 2.84
C ARG A 791 -21.44 -25.03 3.77
N ASP A 792 -22.56 -24.96 4.50
CA ASP A 792 -22.92 -25.95 5.53
C ASP A 792 -23.13 -27.33 4.93
N VAL A 793 -23.85 -27.42 3.80
CA VAL A 793 -24.06 -28.67 3.05
C VAL A 793 -22.74 -29.26 2.56
N LEU A 794 -21.82 -28.45 2.03
CA LEU A 794 -20.55 -28.95 1.54
C LEU A 794 -19.62 -29.38 2.67
N ALA A 795 -19.62 -28.69 3.80
CA ALA A 795 -18.86 -29.06 4.99
C ALA A 795 -19.33 -30.38 5.55
N GLU A 796 -20.66 -30.55 5.76
CA GLU A 796 -21.23 -31.80 6.25
C GLU A 796 -21.00 -32.97 5.30
N ARG A 797 -21.20 -32.76 4.00
CA ARG A 797 -20.93 -33.77 2.96
C ARG A 797 -19.45 -34.20 2.97
N SER A 798 -18.51 -33.27 3.08
CA SER A 798 -17.10 -33.57 3.15
C SER A 798 -16.75 -34.33 4.42
N ALA A 799 -17.29 -33.94 5.58
CA ALA A 799 -17.11 -34.67 6.83
C ALA A 799 -17.69 -36.09 6.77
N ALA A 800 -18.83 -36.28 6.11
CA ALA A 800 -19.41 -37.61 5.90
C ALA A 800 -18.60 -38.48 4.94
N ARG A 801 -18.04 -37.89 3.87
CA ARG A 801 -17.30 -38.63 2.83
C ARG A 801 -15.85 -38.93 3.20
N TYR A 802 -15.17 -37.98 3.84
CA TYR A 802 -13.72 -38.04 4.11
C TYR A 802 -13.40 -38.18 5.59
N GLY A 803 -14.38 -38.05 6.48
CA GLY A 803 -14.19 -38.21 7.91
C GLY A 803 -14.57 -39.63 8.37
N ARG A 804 -13.93 -40.09 9.43
CA ARG A 804 -14.28 -41.32 10.13
C ARG A 804 -14.72 -40.99 11.55
N GLU A 805 -15.69 -41.76 12.07
CA GLU A 805 -16.16 -41.55 13.44
C GLU A 805 -15.00 -41.60 14.46
N ALA A 806 -14.92 -40.61 15.32
CA ALA A 806 -13.85 -40.49 16.31
C ALA A 806 -13.66 -41.74 17.17
N ARG A 807 -14.75 -42.44 17.52
CA ARG A 807 -14.70 -43.70 18.24
C ARG A 807 -13.99 -44.80 17.45
N ALA A 808 -14.23 -44.90 16.15
CA ALA A 808 -13.58 -45.84 15.29
C ALA A 808 -12.07 -45.57 15.18
N VAL A 809 -11.71 -44.28 15.02
CA VAL A 809 -10.29 -43.85 14.99
C VAL A 809 -9.60 -44.16 16.32
N GLU A 810 -10.26 -43.89 17.46
CA GLU A 810 -9.69 -44.22 18.76
C GLU A 810 -9.53 -45.71 18.98
N ASN A 811 -10.46 -46.52 18.49
CA ASN A 811 -10.36 -47.98 18.52
C ASN A 811 -9.19 -48.48 17.65
N ASP A 812 -8.95 -47.89 16.50
CA ASP A 812 -7.79 -48.27 15.65
C ASP A 812 -6.48 -47.94 16.36
N LEU A 813 -6.37 -46.77 17.00
CA LEU A 813 -5.19 -46.40 17.76
C LEU A 813 -4.95 -47.34 18.95
N ARG A 814 -6.01 -47.74 19.70
CA ARG A 814 -5.94 -48.73 20.79
C ARG A 814 -5.54 -50.10 20.25
N SER A 815 -6.11 -50.50 19.11
CA SER A 815 -5.79 -51.77 18.45
C SER A 815 -4.31 -51.84 18.00
N ALA A 816 -3.77 -50.72 17.52
CA ALA A 816 -2.36 -50.62 17.18
C ALA A 816 -1.48 -50.77 18.41
N LEU A 817 -1.81 -50.14 19.52
CA LEU A 817 -1.10 -50.33 20.80
C LEU A 817 -1.23 -51.74 21.34
N ALA A 818 -2.40 -52.36 21.24
CA ALA A 818 -2.62 -53.74 21.68
C ALA A 818 -1.77 -54.74 20.87
N ARG A 819 -1.58 -54.49 19.58
CA ARG A 819 -0.67 -55.34 18.73
C ARG A 819 0.79 -55.23 19.21
N ILE A 820 1.24 -54.01 19.59
CA ILE A 820 2.59 -53.82 20.14
C ILE A 820 2.74 -54.62 21.41
N GLU A 821 1.76 -54.55 22.32
CA GLU A 821 1.78 -55.29 23.59
C GLU A 821 1.73 -56.80 23.37
N ALA A 822 0.91 -57.28 22.43
CA ALA A 822 0.88 -58.70 22.06
C ALA A 822 2.24 -59.21 21.59
N SER A 823 2.99 -58.44 20.79
CA SER A 823 4.34 -58.78 20.35
C SER A 823 5.31 -58.93 21.53
N ARG A 824 5.20 -58.10 22.58
CA ARG A 824 5.99 -58.19 23.78
C ARG A 824 5.68 -59.43 24.60
N VAL A 825 4.39 -59.73 24.79
CA VAL A 825 3.96 -60.92 25.53
C VAL A 825 4.41 -62.21 24.78
N GLU A 826 4.30 -62.23 23.46
CA GLU A 826 4.73 -63.39 22.68
C GLU A 826 6.25 -63.57 22.76
N ALA A 827 7.06 -62.49 22.66
CA ALA A 827 8.51 -62.55 22.84
C ALA A 827 8.91 -63.02 24.23
N GLU A 828 8.16 -62.63 25.27
CA GLU A 828 8.39 -63.11 26.62
C GLU A 828 8.05 -64.59 26.81
N LYS A 829 6.93 -65.05 26.22
CA LYS A 829 6.59 -66.47 26.16
C LYS A 829 7.68 -67.30 25.48
N GLN A 830 8.18 -66.84 24.33
CA GLN A 830 9.25 -67.51 23.61
C GLN A 830 10.55 -67.58 24.41
N LYS A 831 10.90 -66.55 25.17
CA LYS A 831 12.04 -66.56 26.11
C LYS A 831 11.84 -67.58 27.23
N LEU A 832 10.63 -67.72 27.73
CA LEU A 832 10.28 -68.65 28.81
C LEU A 832 10.28 -70.14 28.30
N THR A 833 9.75 -70.38 27.10
CA THR A 833 9.78 -71.72 26.48
C THR A 833 11.19 -72.12 26.02
N GLY A 834 12.00 -71.18 25.50
CA GLY A 834 13.42 -71.45 25.17
C GLY A 834 14.28 -71.74 26.39
N ARG A 835 13.94 -71.16 27.60
CA ARG A 835 14.57 -71.56 28.87
C ARG A 835 14.13 -72.89 29.39
N LYS A 836 12.92 -73.40 29.11
CA LYS A 836 12.44 -74.72 29.48
C LYS A 836 13.05 -75.85 28.60
N GLY A 837 13.42 -75.54 27.38
CA GLY A 837 14.08 -76.51 26.46
C GLY A 837 15.53 -76.80 26.81
N ASN A 838 16.15 -75.99 27.71
CA ASN A 838 17.58 -76.22 28.10
C ASN A 838 17.73 -76.83 29.50
N ILE A 839 16.61 -77.35 30.08
CA ILE A 839 16.62 -78.12 31.33
C ILE A 839 15.95 -79.44 31.07
N GLY A 840 16.74 -80.41 30.58
CA GLY A 840 16.25 -81.80 30.40
C GLY A 840 17.30 -82.66 29.75
N ASP A 841 18.27 -83.18 30.53
CA ASP A 841 18.46 -84.56 30.69
C ASP A 841 19.40 -84.82 31.88
N PRO A 842 18.98 -85.60 32.95
CA PRO A 842 19.82 -86.03 34.02
C PRO A 842 20.05 -87.54 33.82
N GLY A 843 21.20 -87.95 33.28
CA GLY A 843 21.56 -89.36 33.18
C GLY A 843 23.04 -89.57 33.11
N GLY A 844 23.71 -89.87 34.30
CA GLY A 844 25.10 -90.40 34.29
C GLY A 844 25.91 -89.97 35.53
N SER A 845 25.80 -90.84 36.62
CA SER A 845 26.64 -90.80 37.81
C SER A 845 27.99 -91.52 37.58
N PRO A 846 28.82 -91.60 38.57
CA PRO A 846 29.78 -90.61 39.11
C PRO A 846 31.22 -91.19 39.08
N THR A 847 32.25 -90.47 39.23
CA THR A 847 33.45 -90.78 40.10
C THR A 847 34.51 -89.66 39.92
N GLY A 848 35.10 -89.38 41.14
CA GLY A 848 36.43 -88.78 41.15
C GLY A 848 36.64 -87.53 41.95
N ALA A 849 36.94 -87.71 43.22
CA ALA A 849 37.41 -86.78 44.25
C ALA A 849 38.42 -85.71 43.78
N GLY A 850 38.43 -84.58 44.49
CA GLY A 850 39.59 -83.74 44.64
C GLY A 850 39.37 -82.30 44.92
N SER A 851 39.24 -81.91 46.17
CA SER A 851 39.69 -80.66 46.83
C SER A 851 40.07 -79.46 46.01
N SER A 852 39.46 -78.38 46.28
CA SER A 852 40.10 -77.19 46.93
C SER A 852 39.12 -76.03 47.03
N THR A 853 38.62 -75.85 48.20
CA THR A 853 38.15 -74.70 48.82
C THR A 853 39.17 -73.53 48.74
N GLU A 854 38.79 -72.35 48.81
CA GLU A 854 39.55 -71.11 48.91
C GLU A 854 39.82 -70.34 47.61
N SER A 855 39.04 -69.34 47.32
CA SER A 855 39.37 -67.98 46.86
C SER A 855 38.24 -67.26 46.21
N GLN A 856 37.19 -67.02 46.91
CA GLN A 856 36.13 -66.12 46.53
C GLN A 856 35.60 -65.19 47.67
N GLN A 857 36.48 -64.90 48.61
CA GLN A 857 36.12 -63.97 49.71
C GLN A 857 37.09 -62.79 49.89
N GLN A 858 37.81 -62.37 48.87
CA GLN A 858 38.72 -61.21 48.99
C GLN A 858 38.67 -60.25 47.76
N ARG A 859 37.51 -59.82 47.44
CA ARG A 859 37.39 -58.69 46.46
C ARG A 859 36.28 -57.70 46.69
N ASN A 860 35.77 -57.63 47.91
CA ASN A 860 34.76 -56.60 48.30
C ASN A 860 35.16 -55.86 49.58
N GLN A 861 36.39 -55.49 49.72
CA GLN A 861 36.83 -54.58 50.79
C GLN A 861 38.04 -53.79 50.28
N HIS A 862 37.85 -52.81 49.40
CA HIS A 862 38.75 -51.67 49.23
C HIS A 862 38.12 -50.70 48.19
N ARG A 863 37.16 -49.93 48.69
CA ARG A 863 36.88 -48.61 48.10
C ARG A 863 35.85 -47.81 48.94
N ASP A 864 36.12 -47.70 50.22
CA ASP A 864 35.59 -46.63 51.02
C ASP A 864 36.77 -46.06 51.78
N GLU A 865 37.29 -44.92 51.33
CA GLU A 865 38.00 -43.92 52.08
C GLU A 865 38.60 -42.87 51.08
N LYS A 866 37.99 -41.72 51.08
CA LYS A 866 38.51 -40.37 50.88
C LYS A 866 37.53 -39.59 50.01
N HIS A 867 36.76 -38.73 50.41
CA HIS A 867 36.86 -37.46 51.08
C HIS A 867 35.48 -36.95 51.53
N GLY A 868 35.37 -36.76 52.86
CA GLY A 868 34.32 -36.02 53.47
C GLY A 868 34.66 -34.53 53.50
N ARG A 869 33.66 -33.80 53.95
CA ARG A 869 33.59 -32.36 54.39
C ARG A 869 33.29 -31.41 53.26
N ARG A 870 32.19 -30.66 53.27
CA ARG A 870 31.43 -29.87 54.26
C ARG A 870 30.02 -29.66 53.73
N ALA A 871 29.00 -29.96 54.46
CA ALA A 871 28.22 -29.20 55.45
C ALA A 871 27.39 -28.07 54.75
N SER A 872 26.09 -28.29 54.73
CA SER A 872 24.98 -27.78 55.53
C SER A 872 24.73 -26.30 55.25
N THR A 873 23.54 -25.84 55.01
CA THR A 873 22.27 -25.84 55.72
C THR A 873 21.21 -25.21 54.83
N ARG A 874 20.02 -25.80 54.63
CA ARG A 874 18.73 -25.43 55.19
C ARG A 874 18.31 -23.92 55.02
N ALA A 875 17.28 -23.54 54.29
CA ALA A 875 15.88 -23.52 54.65
C ALA A 875 15.15 -22.42 53.85
N THR A 876 14.04 -22.73 53.32
CA THR A 876 12.89 -21.86 53.01
C THR A 876 12.24 -21.33 54.30
N PRO A 877 11.24 -20.43 54.34
CA PRO A 877 10.52 -19.67 53.31
C PRO A 877 10.11 -18.21 53.72
N VAL A 878 9.24 -17.60 52.90
CA VAL A 878 8.14 -16.69 53.25
C VAL A 878 8.32 -15.17 53.06
N ALA A 879 7.59 -14.65 52.07
CA ALA A 879 6.69 -13.50 52.00
C ALA A 879 7.10 -12.12 52.52
N GLY A 880 6.72 -11.13 51.72
CA GLY A 880 6.15 -9.90 52.20
C GLY A 880 6.81 -8.61 51.77
N GLY A 881 6.19 -7.91 50.83
CA GLY A 881 5.74 -6.55 51.01
C GLY A 881 6.73 -5.38 51.02
N GLY A 882 6.46 -4.45 50.14
CA GLY A 882 6.45 -3.06 50.51
C GLY A 882 7.54 -2.13 49.99
N LYS A 883 7.11 -1.32 49.03
CA LYS A 883 7.32 0.14 48.97
C LYS A 883 8.69 0.81 49.11
N ALA A 884 8.96 1.59 48.05
CA ALA A 884 9.21 3.02 48.04
C ALA A 884 10.63 3.55 48.16
N ASP A 885 10.86 4.42 47.24
CA ASP A 885 11.57 5.73 47.27
C ASP A 885 13.09 5.82 47.12
N ALA A 886 13.32 6.54 46.04
CA ALA A 886 14.12 7.79 45.92
C ALA A 886 15.64 7.74 45.84
N ALA A 887 16.05 8.39 44.78
CA ALA A 887 17.03 9.49 44.70
C ALA A 887 18.51 9.19 44.47
N ASP A 888 18.98 9.95 43.55
CA ASP A 888 20.29 10.57 43.34
C ASP A 888 21.39 9.83 42.57
N GLY A 889 21.70 10.50 41.40
CA GLY A 889 22.97 10.39 40.68
C GLY A 889 24.13 11.02 41.48
N PRO A 890 25.26 11.46 40.90
CA PRO A 890 25.66 11.58 39.49
C PRO A 890 27.14 11.19 39.18
N ASP A 891 27.57 11.50 37.92
CA ASP A 891 28.96 11.79 37.44
C ASP A 891 29.87 10.57 37.15
N ALA A 892 30.59 10.52 36.10
CA ALA A 892 31.29 11.42 35.20
C ALA A 892 32.17 10.65 34.18
N LEU A 893 32.24 11.22 32.97
CA LEU A 893 33.45 11.36 32.15
C LEU A 893 34.20 10.10 31.62
N GLN A 894 34.25 9.90 30.29
CA GLN A 894 35.32 10.40 29.40
C GLN A 894 35.28 9.73 28.03
N GLU A 895 35.19 10.53 26.98
CA GLU A 895 35.73 10.32 25.66
C GLU A 895 37.28 10.36 25.72
N PRO A 896 38.04 9.94 24.66
CA PRO A 896 38.09 10.63 23.40
C PRO A 896 38.45 9.77 22.15
N LEU A 897 38.17 10.36 21.00
CA LEU A 897 38.74 10.16 19.65
C LEU A 897 40.28 10.28 19.56
N PRO A 898 41.02 9.87 18.45
CA PRO A 898 40.95 10.63 17.20
C PRO A 898 41.18 9.83 15.89
N MET A 899 40.66 10.35 14.78
CA MET A 899 41.28 10.78 13.52
C MET A 899 42.46 9.99 12.93
N ASP A 900 42.33 9.60 11.62
CA ASP A 900 43.23 10.08 10.54
C ASP A 900 42.69 9.63 9.15
N GLU A 901 42.48 10.62 8.30
CA GLU A 901 42.58 10.53 6.83
C GLU A 901 44.08 10.61 6.44
N PRO A 902 44.53 10.26 5.21
CA PRO A 902 44.29 11.13 4.06
C PRO A 902 44.32 10.51 2.63
N VAL A 903 43.63 11.18 1.69
CA VAL A 903 44.06 11.67 0.36
C VAL A 903 44.53 10.68 -0.72
N GLY A 904 43.89 10.82 -1.91
CA GLY A 904 44.50 10.43 -3.17
C GLY A 904 43.51 10.24 -4.34
N GLU A 905 43.06 11.32 -4.97
CA GLU A 905 42.81 11.35 -6.42
C GLU A 905 44.13 11.40 -7.18
N PRO A 906 44.28 11.18 -8.52
CA PRO A 906 43.36 11.58 -9.57
C PRO A 906 43.37 10.73 -10.89
N THR A 907 42.54 11.18 -11.83
CA THR A 907 42.69 11.29 -13.32
C THR A 907 42.28 10.13 -14.23
N GLU A 908 41.23 10.50 -15.01
CA GLU A 908 41.11 10.56 -16.49
C GLU A 908 41.37 9.31 -17.35
N ALA A 909 40.43 8.95 -18.15
CA ALA A 909 40.30 9.19 -19.60
C ALA A 909 39.61 8.03 -20.34
N ALA A 910 38.57 8.43 -21.02
CA ALA A 910 38.20 8.07 -22.39
C ALA A 910 37.93 6.57 -22.76
N ARG A 911 36.71 6.20 -23.00
CA ARG A 911 36.05 6.00 -24.33
C ARG A 911 34.60 5.71 -24.19
#